data_658467c1958bd2b85765f88c8f9ecd71
#
_entry.id   658467c1958bd2b85765f88c8f9ecd71
#
_cell.length_a   1.000
_cell.length_b   1.000
_cell.length_c   1.000
_cell.angle_alpha   90.00
_cell.angle_beta   90.00
_cell.angle_gamma   90.00
#
_symmetry.space_group_name_H-M   'P 1'
#
loop_
_entity.id
_entity.type
_entity.pdbx_description
1 polymer ?
#
loop_
_entity_poly.entity_id
_entity_poly.type
_entity_poly.pdbx_seq_one_letter_code
_entity_poly.pdbx_strand_id
1 'polypeptide(L)'
;MSRWAWAVLLGAYLLGVGAGNSAVALGVGAFGLLTLSGLLAWQMPQRWRTGPHWRVWLVAGLVGAIALFYTHLRQPQPSPQDISHTLPQLAGQEVILTGQILEPPRLTRKQRTRLILGVEQLNDNPQIRGKVYATLPLLHGTGLVPGQRVELAGRLYDPPSASTPGGFDFRAFLARQGIFAGLTGELAAEPTERPGGLWQARERIVRAFVDGLGSPKGVLVAGMVLGRKAVDLADDVQTQFIQVGLAHTLAASGFHVTTLLAVVSAVTRFLPPRVQMTVGVVTLAGYVGLTGLQAAVVRASVMGVVALSTLVWKRKVRSLGLILVTATALLLFNPRWLADVGFQLSFMATVGLITATPWVMARLAWMPKGLATVIAVPIAAMVWTLPLLVYHFKTLSLYNVAVSIVTTPLITVISMGGFGVAIAALLSPNLGAIIALALTWPVTLLFMIVEWFYHLPGSLRAVGAIHPLQIALVYGVWVALCWRPWPWRRHLLLILTGLGILFIPLWIQGTTRVALTLLETAPQPVVIVEDRGKVGLIGGGNRDVIDYQITPFLQQRGINRLDGVVLTGGTGFDPNHLALNRQLQSLWTTAPAQFTGIPPLTQPITIGATTIHPLNPENSVLWLHQPRQNWLLILAPVADLPTFTTVPDVAIVAEAALTPALLADLPAPVVAIATRRDPEAFPEINAENFPHIQLYWLREVGMVQWNPNQGLTLVQEVNPNLE
;
A
#
# COMPACT_ATOMS: atom_id res chain seq x y z
N MET A 1 -18.40 18.02 -33.99
CA MET A 1 -18.60 17.20 -32.77
C MET A 1 -18.95 18.11 -31.61
N SER A 2 -19.95 17.73 -30.80
CA SER A 2 -20.28 18.51 -29.60
C SER A 2 -19.06 18.55 -28.65
N ARG A 3 -18.95 19.61 -27.83
CA ARG A 3 -17.86 19.77 -26.85
C ARG A 3 -17.73 18.58 -25.89
N TRP A 4 -18.80 17.84 -25.69
CA TRP A 4 -18.91 16.72 -24.79
C TRP A 4 -18.52 15.38 -25.42
N ALA A 5 -18.47 15.29 -26.75
CA ALA A 5 -18.18 14.03 -27.43
C ALA A 5 -16.80 13.49 -27.06
N TRP A 6 -15.77 14.34 -27.01
CA TRP A 6 -14.43 13.95 -26.59
C TRP A 6 -14.41 13.48 -25.13
N ALA A 7 -15.11 14.19 -24.24
CA ALA A 7 -15.14 13.82 -22.82
C ALA A 7 -15.81 12.44 -22.62
N VAL A 8 -16.87 12.13 -23.39
CA VAL A 8 -17.54 10.83 -23.35
C VAL A 8 -16.62 9.72 -23.87
N LEU A 9 -15.91 9.94 -25.00
CA LEU A 9 -14.99 8.95 -25.56
C LEU A 9 -13.81 8.66 -24.63
N LEU A 10 -13.18 9.72 -24.08
CA LEU A 10 -12.07 9.59 -23.13
C LEU A 10 -12.53 8.93 -21.82
N GLY A 11 -13.72 9.28 -21.32
CA GLY A 11 -14.33 8.63 -20.16
C GLY A 11 -14.60 7.15 -20.38
N ALA A 12 -15.10 6.78 -21.55
CA ALA A 12 -15.32 5.37 -21.91
C ALA A 12 -14.00 4.58 -21.99
N TYR A 13 -12.96 5.20 -22.55
CA TYR A 13 -11.61 4.61 -22.54
C TYR A 13 -11.13 4.32 -21.10
N LEU A 14 -11.25 5.30 -20.19
CA LEU A 14 -10.86 5.14 -18.78
C LEU A 14 -11.66 4.03 -18.07
N LEU A 15 -12.98 3.94 -18.37
CA LEU A 15 -13.82 2.86 -17.84
C LEU A 15 -13.40 1.49 -18.38
N GLY A 16 -13.07 1.40 -19.66
CA GLY A 16 -12.59 0.17 -20.28
C GLY A 16 -11.26 -0.30 -19.68
N VAL A 17 -10.31 0.62 -19.48
CA VAL A 17 -9.04 0.33 -18.78
C VAL A 17 -9.30 -0.11 -17.33
N GLY A 18 -10.26 0.53 -16.64
CA GLY A 18 -10.65 0.17 -15.28
C GLY A 18 -11.21 -1.25 -15.18
N ALA A 19 -12.11 -1.60 -16.11
CA ALA A 19 -12.66 -2.95 -16.20
C ALA A 19 -11.60 -4.01 -16.52
N GLY A 20 -10.62 -3.68 -17.38
CA GLY A 20 -9.52 -4.59 -17.72
C GLY A 20 -8.49 -4.80 -16.59
N ASN A 21 -8.44 -3.90 -15.61
CA ASN A 21 -7.61 -4.07 -14.39
C ASN A 21 -8.38 -4.74 -13.24
N SER A 22 -9.67 -5.03 -13.40
CA SER A 22 -10.47 -5.74 -12.42
C SER A 22 -10.53 -7.24 -12.73
N ALA A 23 -10.94 -8.04 -11.73
CA ALA A 23 -11.14 -9.48 -11.89
C ALA A 23 -12.38 -9.87 -12.76
N VAL A 24 -12.97 -8.91 -13.47
CA VAL A 24 -14.13 -9.17 -14.34
C VAL A 24 -13.68 -9.90 -15.61
N ALA A 25 -14.31 -11.03 -15.87
CA ALA A 25 -14.05 -11.79 -17.10
C ALA A 25 -14.20 -10.90 -18.35
N LEU A 26 -13.27 -11.04 -19.30
CA LEU A 26 -13.17 -10.20 -20.50
C LEU A 26 -14.52 -10.06 -21.24
N GLY A 27 -15.21 -11.19 -21.45
CA GLY A 27 -16.51 -11.21 -22.15
C GLY A 27 -17.60 -10.47 -21.39
N VAL A 28 -17.70 -10.66 -20.08
CA VAL A 28 -18.70 -9.99 -19.23
C VAL A 28 -18.45 -8.48 -19.18
N GLY A 29 -17.18 -8.07 -19.04
CA GLY A 29 -16.81 -6.66 -19.04
C GLY A 29 -17.11 -5.98 -20.38
N ALA A 30 -16.76 -6.61 -21.50
CA ALA A 30 -17.04 -6.08 -22.84
C ALA A 30 -18.56 -5.99 -23.10
N PHE A 31 -19.32 -7.04 -22.77
CA PHE A 31 -20.77 -7.04 -22.89
C PHE A 31 -21.42 -5.94 -22.04
N GLY A 32 -20.97 -5.79 -20.78
CA GLY A 32 -21.45 -4.74 -19.89
C GLY A 32 -21.20 -3.32 -20.42
N LEU A 33 -20.01 -3.06 -20.97
CA LEU A 33 -19.69 -1.75 -21.59
C LEU A 33 -20.53 -1.47 -22.84
N LEU A 34 -20.73 -2.46 -23.70
CA LEU A 34 -21.53 -2.32 -24.90
C LEU A 34 -23.03 -2.13 -24.58
N THR A 35 -23.58 -2.89 -23.63
CA THR A 35 -24.99 -2.74 -23.22
C THR A 35 -25.22 -1.39 -22.54
N LEU A 36 -24.32 -0.97 -21.64
CA LEU A 36 -24.38 0.35 -21.01
C LEU A 36 -24.35 1.47 -22.05
N SER A 37 -23.47 1.35 -23.04
CA SER A 37 -23.38 2.36 -24.12
C SER A 37 -24.63 2.41 -24.99
N GLY A 38 -25.25 1.26 -25.27
CA GLY A 38 -26.55 1.17 -25.99
C GLY A 38 -27.67 1.84 -25.21
N LEU A 39 -27.78 1.57 -23.92
CA LEU A 39 -28.75 2.22 -23.03
C LEU A 39 -28.54 3.74 -22.95
N LEU A 40 -27.30 4.19 -22.84
CA LEU A 40 -26.97 5.62 -22.83
C LEU A 40 -27.23 6.26 -24.20
N ALA A 41 -26.98 5.57 -25.29
CA ALA A 41 -27.30 6.04 -26.65
C ALA A 41 -28.80 6.25 -26.84
N TRP A 42 -29.63 5.42 -26.20
CA TRP A 42 -31.09 5.55 -26.24
C TRP A 42 -31.63 6.65 -25.32
N GLN A 43 -31.14 6.72 -24.05
CA GLN A 43 -31.70 7.61 -23.04
C GLN A 43 -31.13 9.03 -23.08
N MET A 44 -29.81 9.19 -23.31
CA MET A 44 -29.12 10.48 -23.12
C MET A 44 -29.53 11.54 -24.15
N PRO A 45 -29.72 11.25 -25.44
CA PRO A 45 -30.20 12.27 -26.41
C PRO A 45 -31.56 12.84 -26.06
N GLN A 46 -32.43 12.04 -25.42
CA GLN A 46 -33.76 12.47 -24.98
C GLN A 46 -33.69 13.40 -23.75
N ARG A 47 -32.78 13.13 -22.82
CA ARG A 47 -32.66 13.87 -21.57
C ARG A 47 -31.69 15.06 -21.63
N TRP A 48 -30.69 14.97 -22.51
CA TRP A 48 -29.61 15.95 -22.63
C TRP A 48 -29.55 16.54 -24.07
N ARG A 49 -30.42 17.50 -24.34
CA ARG A 49 -30.59 18.13 -25.69
C ARG A 49 -29.30 18.77 -26.24
N THR A 50 -28.39 19.27 -25.38
CA THR A 50 -27.10 19.84 -25.78
C THR A 50 -25.94 18.84 -25.73
N GLY A 51 -26.25 17.60 -25.43
CA GLY A 51 -25.29 16.51 -25.31
C GLY A 51 -24.80 15.96 -26.65
N PRO A 52 -23.95 14.92 -26.59
CA PRO A 52 -23.50 14.23 -27.79
C PRO A 52 -24.65 13.48 -28.50
N HIS A 53 -24.54 13.34 -29.81
CA HIS A 53 -25.44 12.53 -30.62
C HIS A 53 -25.35 11.04 -30.20
N TRP A 54 -26.42 10.26 -30.36
CA TRP A 54 -26.49 8.85 -29.97
C TRP A 54 -25.33 7.99 -30.51
N ARG A 55 -24.86 8.27 -31.74
CA ARG A 55 -23.69 7.58 -32.34
C ARG A 55 -22.41 7.69 -31.49
N VAL A 56 -22.20 8.83 -30.79
CA VAL A 56 -21.02 9.03 -29.93
C VAL A 56 -21.03 8.07 -28.75
N TRP A 57 -22.23 7.77 -28.22
CA TRP A 57 -22.37 6.81 -27.13
C TRP A 57 -22.04 5.38 -27.57
N LEU A 58 -22.52 4.97 -28.78
CA LEU A 58 -22.15 3.65 -29.31
C LEU A 58 -20.66 3.52 -29.59
N VAL A 59 -20.04 4.55 -30.18
CA VAL A 59 -18.58 4.59 -30.37
C VAL A 59 -17.85 4.55 -29.03
N ALA A 60 -18.40 5.20 -28.01
CA ALA A 60 -17.83 5.15 -26.65
C ALA A 60 -17.81 3.73 -26.08
N GLY A 61 -18.87 2.94 -26.26
CA GLY A 61 -18.89 1.53 -25.88
C GLY A 61 -17.82 0.70 -26.58
N LEU A 62 -17.65 0.92 -27.89
CA LEU A 62 -16.59 0.26 -28.64
C LEU A 62 -15.18 0.66 -28.17
N VAL A 63 -14.96 1.95 -27.92
CA VAL A 63 -13.69 2.46 -27.36
C VAL A 63 -13.41 1.84 -26.00
N GLY A 64 -14.44 1.73 -25.13
CA GLY A 64 -14.30 1.08 -23.83
C GLY A 64 -13.96 -0.41 -23.95
N ALA A 65 -14.63 -1.15 -24.85
CA ALA A 65 -14.35 -2.57 -25.09
C ALA A 65 -12.93 -2.79 -25.66
N ILE A 66 -12.49 -1.94 -26.59
CA ILE A 66 -11.10 -1.97 -27.12
C ILE A 66 -10.10 -1.67 -26.00
N ALA A 67 -10.38 -0.71 -25.14
CA ALA A 67 -9.50 -0.35 -24.03
C ALA A 67 -9.38 -1.48 -22.98
N LEU A 68 -10.49 -2.18 -22.71
CA LEU A 68 -10.51 -3.37 -21.86
C LEU A 68 -9.63 -4.47 -22.46
N PHE A 69 -9.82 -4.80 -23.73
CA PHE A 69 -9.02 -5.81 -24.43
C PHE A 69 -7.54 -5.44 -24.47
N TYR A 70 -7.22 -4.18 -24.79
CA TYR A 70 -5.87 -3.65 -24.77
C TYR A 70 -5.21 -3.81 -23.40
N THR A 71 -5.94 -3.51 -22.31
CA THR A 71 -5.45 -3.66 -20.94
C THR A 71 -5.15 -5.11 -20.62
N HIS A 72 -6.03 -6.02 -21.02
CA HIS A 72 -5.85 -7.46 -20.82
C HIS A 72 -4.60 -7.98 -21.54
N LEU A 73 -4.38 -7.57 -22.81
CA LEU A 73 -3.17 -7.92 -23.56
C LEU A 73 -1.88 -7.37 -22.93
N ARG A 74 -1.97 -6.29 -22.16
CA ARG A 74 -0.81 -5.66 -21.49
C ARG A 74 -0.59 -6.18 -20.07
N GLN A 75 -1.40 -7.10 -19.57
CA GLN A 75 -1.12 -7.74 -18.29
C GLN A 75 0.17 -8.56 -18.39
N PRO A 76 1.08 -8.43 -17.42
CA PRO A 76 2.30 -9.22 -17.42
C PRO A 76 1.93 -10.68 -17.21
N GLN A 77 2.36 -11.50 -18.12
CA GLN A 77 2.30 -12.95 -18.00
C GLN A 77 3.72 -13.49 -18.11
N PRO A 78 4.05 -14.58 -17.40
CA PRO A 78 5.34 -15.21 -17.56
C PRO A 78 5.50 -15.68 -19.02
N SER A 79 6.60 -15.30 -19.65
CA SER A 79 6.91 -15.78 -21.00
C SER A 79 7.21 -17.29 -20.97
N PRO A 80 7.12 -18.02 -22.08
CA PRO A 80 7.51 -19.46 -22.10
C PRO A 80 8.94 -19.73 -21.63
N GLN A 81 9.81 -18.72 -21.68
CA GLN A 81 11.21 -18.78 -21.23
C GLN A 81 11.40 -18.18 -19.84
N ASP A 82 10.31 -17.83 -19.13
CA ASP A 82 10.44 -17.19 -17.83
C ASP A 82 10.95 -18.18 -16.77
N ILE A 83 11.85 -17.70 -15.94
CA ILE A 83 12.47 -18.48 -14.85
C ILE A 83 11.43 -19.09 -13.90
N SER A 84 10.24 -18.52 -13.78
CA SER A 84 9.17 -19.06 -12.92
C SER A 84 8.72 -20.47 -13.33
N HIS A 85 8.86 -20.85 -14.61
CA HIS A 85 8.54 -22.20 -15.08
C HIS A 85 9.54 -23.25 -14.59
N THR A 86 10.73 -22.85 -14.13
CA THR A 86 11.73 -23.76 -13.57
C THR A 86 11.55 -24.00 -12.07
N LEU A 87 10.73 -23.19 -11.39
CA LEU A 87 10.51 -23.27 -9.95
C LEU A 87 10.11 -24.69 -9.48
N PRO A 88 9.17 -25.42 -10.13
CA PRO A 88 8.77 -26.76 -9.68
C PRO A 88 9.92 -27.78 -9.71
N GLN A 89 10.89 -27.57 -10.59
CA GLN A 89 12.02 -28.50 -10.79
C GLN A 89 13.23 -28.15 -9.91
N LEU A 90 13.42 -26.86 -9.62
CA LEU A 90 14.61 -26.31 -8.93
C LEU A 90 14.30 -25.79 -7.53
N ALA A 91 13.09 -25.97 -7.02
CA ALA A 91 12.73 -25.54 -5.69
C ALA A 91 13.66 -26.15 -4.63
N GLY A 92 14.26 -25.28 -3.81
CA GLY A 92 15.21 -25.67 -2.76
C GLY A 92 16.63 -26.02 -3.23
N GLN A 93 16.89 -26.12 -4.51
CA GLN A 93 18.24 -26.33 -5.04
C GLN A 93 18.99 -24.99 -5.15
N GLU A 94 20.31 -25.09 -5.04
CA GLU A 94 21.18 -23.94 -5.26
C GLU A 94 21.39 -23.72 -6.75
N VAL A 95 21.16 -22.49 -7.21
CA VAL A 95 21.27 -22.09 -8.61
C VAL A 95 22.17 -20.87 -8.75
N ILE A 96 22.77 -20.71 -9.91
CA ILE A 96 23.57 -19.53 -10.27
C ILE A 96 22.80 -18.74 -11.31
N LEU A 97 22.52 -17.46 -10.99
CA LEU A 97 21.85 -16.51 -11.86
C LEU A 97 22.83 -15.43 -12.32
N THR A 98 22.99 -15.28 -13.62
CA THR A 98 23.70 -14.13 -14.20
C THR A 98 22.69 -13.16 -14.81
N GLY A 99 22.84 -11.86 -14.52
CA GLY A 99 21.91 -10.87 -15.05
C GLY A 99 22.28 -9.43 -14.69
N GLN A 100 21.45 -8.50 -15.14
CA GLN A 100 21.65 -7.07 -14.93
C GLN A 100 20.73 -6.54 -13.81
N ILE A 101 21.27 -5.69 -12.93
CA ILE A 101 20.49 -4.99 -11.90
C ILE A 101 19.63 -3.92 -12.57
N LEU A 102 18.30 -4.04 -12.43
CA LEU A 102 17.33 -3.15 -13.09
C LEU A 102 16.96 -1.93 -12.25
N GLU A 103 16.90 -2.07 -10.92
CA GLU A 103 16.55 -0.99 -10.00
C GLU A 103 17.63 -0.83 -8.91
N PRO A 104 17.73 0.36 -8.28
CA PRO A 104 18.66 0.57 -7.17
C PRO A 104 18.44 -0.45 -6.06
N PRO A 105 19.50 -1.13 -5.58
CA PRO A 105 19.42 -1.98 -4.41
C PRO A 105 18.88 -1.20 -3.20
N ARG A 106 18.13 -1.87 -2.34
CA ARG A 106 17.51 -1.27 -1.15
C ARG A 106 17.65 -2.18 0.05
N LEU A 107 17.74 -1.57 1.22
CA LEU A 107 17.75 -2.29 2.46
C LEU A 107 16.33 -2.78 2.81
N THR A 108 16.20 -4.02 3.22
CA THR A 108 15.00 -4.56 3.85
C THR A 108 15.03 -4.31 5.36
N ARG A 109 13.89 -4.38 6.04
CA ARG A 109 13.83 -4.29 7.52
C ARG A 109 14.72 -5.33 8.23
N LYS A 110 14.94 -6.48 7.60
CA LYS A 110 15.85 -7.54 8.10
C LYS A 110 17.33 -7.26 7.80
N GLN A 111 17.66 -6.03 7.43
CA GLN A 111 19.02 -5.62 7.05
C GLN A 111 19.62 -6.49 5.92
N ARG A 112 18.81 -6.95 5.01
CA ARG A 112 19.24 -7.61 3.78
C ARG A 112 19.05 -6.65 2.61
N THR A 113 19.94 -6.72 1.63
CA THR A 113 19.81 -5.94 0.40
C THR A 113 18.85 -6.65 -0.55
N ARG A 114 17.81 -5.95 -1.00
CA ARG A 114 16.93 -6.40 -2.07
C ARG A 114 17.29 -5.72 -3.38
N LEU A 115 17.23 -6.45 -4.48
CA LEU A 115 17.40 -5.93 -5.84
C LEU A 115 16.48 -6.65 -6.84
N ILE A 116 16.23 -6.02 -7.98
CA ILE A 116 15.52 -6.64 -9.09
C ILE A 116 16.55 -6.96 -10.16
N LEU A 117 16.71 -8.24 -10.44
CA LEU A 117 17.64 -8.77 -11.44
C LEU A 117 16.88 -9.08 -12.74
N GLY A 118 17.34 -8.55 -13.87
CA GLY A 118 16.96 -9.03 -15.19
C GLY A 118 17.83 -10.21 -15.55
N VAL A 119 17.28 -11.42 -15.51
CA VAL A 119 18.02 -12.66 -15.72
C VAL A 119 18.39 -12.81 -17.20
N GLU A 120 19.65 -13.08 -17.45
CA GLU A 120 20.21 -13.37 -18.77
C GLU A 120 20.55 -14.86 -18.91
N GLN A 121 20.97 -15.52 -17.81
CA GLN A 121 21.33 -16.93 -17.77
C GLN A 121 20.98 -17.58 -16.42
N LEU A 122 20.61 -18.86 -16.44
CA LEU A 122 20.43 -19.71 -15.28
C LEU A 122 21.31 -20.95 -15.43
N ASN A 123 22.26 -21.20 -14.52
CA ASN A 123 23.20 -22.34 -14.56
C ASN A 123 23.79 -22.49 -15.98
N ASP A 124 24.31 -21.38 -16.56
CA ASP A 124 24.84 -21.32 -17.93
C ASP A 124 23.84 -21.56 -19.08
N ASN A 125 22.55 -21.67 -18.78
CA ASN A 125 21.51 -21.77 -19.80
C ASN A 125 21.03 -20.35 -20.23
N PRO A 126 21.36 -19.87 -21.44
CA PRO A 126 20.97 -18.55 -21.90
C PRO A 126 19.53 -18.46 -22.43
N GLN A 127 18.81 -19.56 -22.50
CA GLN A 127 17.41 -19.58 -22.97
C GLN A 127 16.43 -19.11 -21.89
N ILE A 128 16.82 -19.20 -20.62
CA ILE A 128 16.00 -18.80 -19.50
C ILE A 128 16.21 -17.31 -19.24
N ARG A 129 15.11 -16.58 -19.22
CA ARG A 129 15.05 -15.12 -19.02
C ARG A 129 13.99 -14.78 -17.98
N GLY A 130 13.85 -13.51 -17.68
CA GLY A 130 12.80 -13.05 -16.78
C GLY A 130 13.33 -12.04 -15.78
N LYS A 131 12.49 -11.69 -14.80
CA LYS A 131 12.88 -10.82 -13.71
C LYS A 131 12.78 -11.57 -12.40
N VAL A 132 13.77 -11.40 -11.54
CA VAL A 132 13.82 -12.03 -10.23
C VAL A 132 13.93 -10.97 -9.13
N TYR A 133 13.17 -11.15 -8.06
CA TYR A 133 13.34 -10.39 -6.83
C TYR A 133 14.39 -11.09 -5.96
N ALA A 134 15.59 -10.55 -5.93
CA ALA A 134 16.71 -11.14 -5.19
C ALA A 134 16.91 -10.44 -3.84
N THR A 135 17.20 -11.24 -2.81
CA THR A 135 17.59 -10.78 -1.47
C THR A 135 18.94 -11.33 -1.08
N LEU A 136 19.89 -10.43 -0.77
CA LEU A 136 21.28 -10.73 -0.45
C LEU A 136 21.60 -10.31 0.99
N PRO A 137 22.62 -10.88 1.65
CA PRO A 137 23.20 -10.32 2.85
C PRO A 137 23.66 -8.88 2.63
N LEU A 138 23.63 -8.05 3.65
CA LEU A 138 23.97 -6.62 3.55
C LEU A 138 25.33 -6.38 2.87
N LEU A 139 26.34 -7.13 3.29
CA LEU A 139 27.72 -6.98 2.79
C LEU A 139 27.81 -7.28 1.28
N HIS A 140 27.08 -8.29 0.79
CA HIS A 140 27.08 -8.68 -0.62
C HIS A 140 26.26 -7.72 -1.51
N GLY A 141 25.37 -6.94 -0.90
CA GLY A 141 24.56 -5.96 -1.62
C GLY A 141 25.11 -4.53 -1.58
N THR A 142 26.12 -4.27 -0.73
CA THR A 142 26.71 -2.94 -0.58
C THR A 142 27.56 -2.57 -1.80
N GLY A 143 27.35 -1.37 -2.33
CA GLY A 143 28.11 -0.87 -3.50
C GLY A 143 27.55 -1.32 -4.84
N LEU A 144 26.55 -2.20 -4.89
CA LEU A 144 25.88 -2.58 -6.12
C LEU A 144 25.04 -1.41 -6.66
N VAL A 145 25.04 -1.24 -7.98
CA VAL A 145 24.32 -0.14 -8.64
C VAL A 145 23.54 -0.63 -9.87
N PRO A 146 22.45 0.06 -10.24
CA PRO A 146 21.66 -0.30 -11.41
C PRO A 146 22.50 -0.29 -12.69
N GLY A 147 22.24 -1.28 -13.57
CA GLY A 147 22.97 -1.44 -14.83
C GLY A 147 24.20 -2.34 -14.72
N GLN A 148 24.67 -2.69 -13.53
CA GLN A 148 25.73 -3.67 -13.35
C GLN A 148 25.25 -5.07 -13.70
N ARG A 149 26.12 -5.85 -14.30
CA ARG A 149 25.98 -7.28 -14.48
C ARG A 149 26.57 -7.98 -13.27
N VAL A 150 25.80 -8.87 -12.67
CA VAL A 150 26.17 -9.60 -11.46
C VAL A 150 25.85 -11.08 -11.60
N GLU A 151 26.57 -11.89 -10.86
CA GLU A 151 26.36 -13.30 -10.71
C GLU A 151 25.93 -13.59 -9.27
N LEU A 152 24.76 -14.21 -9.09
CA LEU A 152 24.16 -14.50 -7.81
C LEU A 152 24.00 -16.00 -7.63
N ALA A 153 24.49 -16.54 -6.53
CA ALA A 153 24.26 -17.92 -6.11
C ALA A 153 23.20 -17.97 -5.02
N GLY A 154 22.23 -18.88 -5.11
CA GLY A 154 21.20 -18.97 -4.10
C GLY A 154 20.05 -19.90 -4.47
N ARG A 155 18.97 -19.84 -3.66
CA ARG A 155 17.79 -20.68 -3.81
C ARG A 155 16.61 -19.88 -4.35
N LEU A 156 16.00 -20.43 -5.40
CA LEU A 156 14.76 -19.89 -5.95
C LEU A 156 13.57 -20.22 -5.04
N TYR A 157 12.63 -19.29 -4.96
CA TYR A 157 11.37 -19.51 -4.26
C TYR A 157 10.21 -18.84 -5.00
N ASP A 158 9.01 -19.41 -4.81
CA ASP A 158 7.77 -18.81 -5.27
C ASP A 158 7.36 -17.68 -4.30
N PRO A 159 7.14 -16.44 -4.79
CA PRO A 159 6.71 -15.35 -3.92
C PRO A 159 5.41 -15.68 -3.20
N PRO A 160 5.31 -15.50 -1.86
CA PRO A 160 4.11 -15.84 -1.11
C PRO A 160 2.95 -14.91 -1.46
N SER A 161 1.74 -15.45 -1.54
CA SER A 161 0.48 -14.71 -1.54
C SER A 161 0.14 -14.20 -0.13
N ALA A 162 -0.91 -13.37 -0.01
CA ALA A 162 -1.38 -12.94 1.30
C ALA A 162 -1.88 -14.15 2.12
N SER A 163 -1.38 -14.30 3.34
CA SER A 163 -1.82 -15.36 4.27
C SER A 163 -3.06 -14.95 5.07
N THR A 164 -3.39 -13.66 5.11
CA THR A 164 -4.53 -13.13 5.87
C THR A 164 -5.29 -12.12 5.04
N PRO A 165 -6.63 -12.05 5.16
CA PRO A 165 -7.43 -11.03 4.50
C PRO A 165 -6.95 -9.62 4.84
N GLY A 166 -6.69 -8.83 3.80
CA GLY A 166 -6.10 -7.48 3.95
C GLY A 166 -4.60 -7.45 4.20
N GLY A 167 -3.96 -8.60 4.32
CA GLY A 167 -2.52 -8.75 4.29
C GLY A 167 -1.92 -8.29 2.96
N PHE A 168 -0.63 -8.09 2.93
CA PHE A 168 0.07 -7.68 1.72
C PHE A 168 0.31 -8.88 0.81
N ASP A 169 -0.33 -8.93 -0.34
CA ASP A 169 -0.10 -9.93 -1.37
C ASP A 169 1.19 -9.61 -2.15
N PHE A 170 2.28 -10.25 -1.71
CA PHE A 170 3.60 -10.03 -2.28
C PHE A 170 3.71 -10.62 -3.69
N ARG A 171 3.08 -11.78 -3.96
CA ARG A 171 3.02 -12.41 -5.29
C ARG A 171 2.33 -11.47 -6.29
N ALA A 172 1.12 -11.01 -5.98
CA ALA A 172 0.38 -10.10 -6.85
C ALA A 172 1.10 -8.75 -7.03
N PHE A 173 1.80 -8.26 -5.99
CA PHE A 173 2.61 -7.05 -6.09
C PHE A 173 3.77 -7.20 -7.08
N LEU A 174 4.51 -8.30 -7.01
CA LEU A 174 5.63 -8.60 -7.91
C LEU A 174 5.14 -8.92 -9.33
N ALA A 175 4.07 -9.71 -9.47
CA ALA A 175 3.48 -10.06 -10.77
C ALA A 175 3.07 -8.81 -11.56
N ARG A 176 2.51 -7.77 -10.91
CA ARG A 176 2.23 -6.48 -11.57
C ARG A 176 3.48 -5.80 -12.14
N GLN A 177 4.66 -6.12 -11.65
CA GLN A 177 5.95 -5.64 -12.15
C GLN A 177 6.58 -6.59 -13.17
N GLY A 178 5.93 -7.73 -13.45
CA GLY A 178 6.44 -8.79 -14.32
C GLY A 178 7.54 -9.61 -13.65
N ILE A 179 7.47 -9.79 -12.34
CA ILE A 179 8.39 -10.59 -11.53
C ILE A 179 7.58 -11.76 -10.96
N PHE A 180 7.95 -12.98 -11.33
CA PHE A 180 7.22 -14.19 -10.96
C PHE A 180 8.04 -15.16 -10.12
N ALA A 181 9.31 -14.86 -9.85
CA ALA A 181 10.19 -15.67 -9.03
C ALA A 181 11.00 -14.81 -8.04
N GLY A 182 11.33 -15.36 -6.88
CA GLY A 182 12.24 -14.78 -5.92
C GLY A 182 13.53 -15.59 -5.80
N LEU A 183 14.64 -14.95 -5.39
CA LEU A 183 15.92 -15.57 -5.05
C LEU A 183 16.36 -15.12 -3.66
N THR A 184 16.76 -16.07 -2.83
CA THR A 184 17.51 -15.77 -1.61
C THR A 184 18.90 -16.35 -1.76
N GLY A 185 19.91 -15.50 -1.77
CA GLY A 185 21.26 -15.94 -2.07
C GLY A 185 22.31 -14.90 -1.70
N GLU A 186 23.47 -15.02 -2.34
CA GLU A 186 24.63 -14.16 -2.13
C GLU A 186 25.28 -13.82 -3.49
N LEU A 187 26.22 -12.88 -3.46
CA LEU A 187 26.98 -12.49 -4.62
C LEU A 187 28.07 -13.55 -4.87
N ALA A 188 28.05 -14.19 -6.05
CA ALA A 188 29.02 -15.22 -6.42
C ALA A 188 30.32 -14.60 -6.99
N ALA A 189 30.22 -13.46 -7.69
CA ALA A 189 31.36 -12.77 -8.23
C ALA A 189 31.21 -11.24 -8.11
N GLU A 190 32.32 -10.54 -7.86
CA GLU A 190 32.31 -9.08 -7.81
C GLU A 190 32.04 -8.46 -9.19
N PRO A 191 31.15 -7.47 -9.26
CA PRO A 191 30.82 -6.83 -10.53
C PRO A 191 32.00 -5.97 -11.04
N THR A 192 32.36 -6.17 -12.28
CA THR A 192 33.50 -5.49 -12.91
C THR A 192 33.14 -4.13 -13.52
N GLU A 193 31.89 -3.92 -13.89
CA GLU A 193 31.42 -2.72 -14.59
C GLU A 193 30.81 -1.69 -13.66
N ARG A 194 31.15 -0.42 -13.84
CA ARG A 194 30.48 0.71 -13.19
C ARG A 194 29.63 1.44 -14.22
N PRO A 195 28.29 1.44 -14.08
CA PRO A 195 27.44 2.15 -15.02
C PRO A 195 27.65 3.67 -14.92
N GLY A 196 27.57 4.33 -16.08
CA GLY A 196 27.70 5.77 -16.22
C GLY A 196 26.36 6.51 -16.29
N GLY A 197 26.41 7.79 -16.62
CA GLY A 197 25.25 8.59 -17.02
C GLY A 197 24.38 9.07 -15.87
N LEU A 198 23.06 8.93 -16.00
CA LEU A 198 22.07 9.48 -15.05
C LEU A 198 22.22 8.96 -13.62
N TRP A 199 22.72 7.74 -13.45
CA TRP A 199 23.00 7.18 -12.14
C TRP A 199 24.07 7.99 -11.40
N GLN A 200 25.20 8.28 -12.06
CA GLN A 200 26.28 9.08 -11.44
C GLN A 200 25.82 10.48 -11.07
N ALA A 201 25.00 11.12 -11.95
CA ALA A 201 24.40 12.42 -11.65
C ALA A 201 23.52 12.37 -10.39
N ARG A 202 22.68 11.32 -10.29
CA ARG A 202 21.84 11.09 -9.11
C ARG A 202 22.67 10.89 -7.85
N GLU A 203 23.69 10.05 -7.91
CA GLU A 203 24.58 9.78 -6.79
C GLU A 203 25.31 11.03 -6.29
N ARG A 204 25.83 11.87 -7.23
CA ARG A 204 26.45 13.16 -6.86
C ARG A 204 25.50 14.06 -6.09
N ILE A 205 24.23 14.12 -6.52
CA ILE A 205 23.21 14.94 -5.85
C ILE A 205 22.91 14.37 -4.46
N VAL A 206 22.72 13.04 -4.33
CA VAL A 206 22.45 12.40 -3.03
C VAL A 206 23.62 12.61 -2.07
N ARG A 207 24.86 12.40 -2.52
CA ARG A 207 26.06 12.64 -1.70
C ARG A 207 26.11 14.08 -1.19
N ALA A 208 25.91 15.06 -2.07
CA ALA A 208 25.92 16.47 -1.67
C ALA A 208 24.91 16.79 -0.56
N PHE A 209 23.70 16.19 -0.60
CA PHE A 209 22.74 16.34 0.48
C PHE A 209 23.17 15.65 1.77
N VAL A 210 23.73 14.44 1.67
CA VAL A 210 24.17 13.68 2.85
C VAL A 210 25.39 14.33 3.49
N ASP A 211 26.35 14.77 2.69
CA ASP A 211 27.57 15.44 3.21
C ASP A 211 27.23 16.78 3.86
N GLY A 212 26.26 17.53 3.31
CA GLY A 212 25.87 18.84 3.87
C GLY A 212 24.93 18.77 5.06
N LEU A 213 23.93 17.89 5.05
CA LEU A 213 22.86 17.84 6.06
C LEU A 213 22.98 16.66 7.04
N GLY A 214 23.81 15.68 6.74
CA GLY A 214 23.89 14.42 7.48
C GLY A 214 22.71 13.49 7.22
N SER A 215 22.81 12.24 7.72
CA SER A 215 21.69 11.29 7.75
C SER A 215 20.91 11.48 9.08
N PRO A 216 19.57 11.37 9.09
CA PRO A 216 18.65 11.07 8.00
C PRO A 216 18.18 12.30 7.17
N LYS A 217 18.55 13.54 7.57
CA LYS A 217 18.04 14.79 6.99
C LYS A 217 18.39 14.93 5.51
N GLY A 218 19.65 14.67 5.13
CA GLY A 218 20.09 14.74 3.74
C GLY A 218 19.41 13.71 2.85
N VAL A 219 19.21 12.49 3.37
CA VAL A 219 18.50 11.42 2.67
C VAL A 219 17.02 11.81 2.43
N LEU A 220 16.37 12.43 3.43
CA LEU A 220 14.99 12.92 3.29
C LEU A 220 14.89 13.97 2.17
N VAL A 221 15.76 14.99 2.18
CA VAL A 221 15.73 16.06 1.16
C VAL A 221 16.05 15.51 -0.22
N ALA A 222 17.04 14.61 -0.33
CA ALA A 222 17.32 13.93 -1.58
C ALA A 222 16.10 13.14 -2.10
N GLY A 223 15.37 12.45 -1.20
CA GLY A 223 14.11 11.77 -1.51
C GLY A 223 12.99 12.71 -1.96
N MET A 224 12.88 13.89 -1.37
CA MET A 224 11.94 14.93 -1.79
C MET A 224 12.26 15.45 -3.20
N VAL A 225 13.52 15.69 -3.50
CA VAL A 225 13.96 16.27 -4.80
C VAL A 225 14.00 15.23 -5.92
N LEU A 226 14.61 14.07 -5.68
CA LEU A 226 14.82 13.01 -6.68
C LEU A 226 13.74 11.93 -6.66
N GLY A 227 12.91 11.93 -5.64
CA GLY A 227 11.90 10.91 -5.42
C GLY A 227 12.40 9.71 -4.63
N ARG A 228 11.46 9.01 -4.01
CA ARG A 228 11.70 7.89 -3.10
C ARG A 228 12.48 6.72 -3.71
N LYS A 229 12.43 6.57 -5.05
CA LYS A 229 13.21 5.52 -5.74
C LYS A 229 14.72 5.80 -5.79
N ALA A 230 15.14 7.03 -5.52
CA ALA A 230 16.54 7.43 -5.60
C ALA A 230 17.34 7.22 -4.31
N VAL A 231 16.66 7.07 -3.18
CA VAL A 231 17.28 6.98 -1.85
C VAL A 231 16.61 5.90 -1.01
N ASP A 232 17.35 5.39 -0.04
CA ASP A 232 16.85 4.46 0.97
C ASP A 232 16.67 5.23 2.30
N LEU A 233 15.42 5.64 2.56
CA LEU A 233 15.07 6.38 3.77
C LEU A 233 14.79 5.38 4.89
N ALA A 234 15.33 5.61 6.07
CA ALA A 234 15.11 4.79 7.25
C ALA A 234 13.60 4.60 7.55
N ASP A 235 13.22 3.37 7.88
CA ASP A 235 11.80 2.98 8.04
C ASP A 235 11.08 3.75 9.14
N ASP A 236 11.77 4.11 10.22
CA ASP A 236 11.26 4.93 11.33
C ASP A 236 10.85 6.33 10.85
N VAL A 237 11.72 7.00 10.11
CA VAL A 237 11.44 8.32 9.52
C VAL A 237 10.28 8.22 8.52
N GLN A 238 10.31 7.21 7.66
CA GLN A 238 9.22 6.99 6.70
C GLN A 238 7.89 6.78 7.42
N THR A 239 7.87 5.99 8.49
CA THR A 239 6.67 5.69 9.29
C THR A 239 6.13 6.95 9.95
N GLN A 240 6.98 7.79 10.55
CA GLN A 240 6.57 9.07 11.15
C GLN A 240 5.88 9.97 10.13
N PHE A 241 6.48 10.17 8.95
CA PHE A 241 5.89 11.00 7.89
C PHE A 241 4.55 10.43 7.35
N ILE A 242 4.44 9.10 7.21
CA ILE A 242 3.20 8.44 6.78
C ILE A 242 2.11 8.63 7.85
N GLN A 243 2.40 8.42 9.13
CA GLN A 243 1.42 8.50 10.20
C GLN A 243 0.85 9.91 10.37
N VAL A 244 1.66 10.94 10.25
CA VAL A 244 1.16 12.33 10.31
C VAL A 244 0.47 12.78 9.01
N GLY A 245 0.48 11.96 7.94
CA GLY A 245 -0.18 12.25 6.67
C GLY A 245 0.69 12.95 5.63
N LEU A 246 2.01 13.03 5.84
CA LEU A 246 2.97 13.63 4.91
C LEU A 246 3.60 12.62 3.95
N ALA A 247 3.03 11.43 3.76
CA ALA A 247 3.53 10.42 2.81
C ALA A 247 3.77 10.98 1.40
N HIS A 248 2.96 11.95 0.98
CA HIS A 248 3.04 12.59 -0.34
C HIS A 248 4.30 13.47 -0.52
N THR A 249 4.97 13.87 0.55
CA THR A 249 6.20 14.69 0.52
C THR A 249 7.45 13.82 0.34
N LEU A 250 7.38 12.53 0.71
CA LEU A 250 8.48 11.58 0.57
C LEU A 250 8.74 11.15 -0.88
N ALA A 251 7.83 11.46 -1.80
CA ALA A 251 7.93 11.10 -3.21
C ALA A 251 8.00 12.37 -4.07
N ALA A 252 8.73 12.28 -5.19
CA ALA A 252 8.67 13.34 -6.19
C ALA A 252 7.22 13.51 -6.68
N SER A 253 6.68 14.71 -6.57
CA SER A 253 5.26 14.99 -6.79
C SER A 253 5.04 16.08 -7.84
N GLY A 254 3.77 16.28 -8.22
CA GLY A 254 3.40 17.39 -9.09
C GLY A 254 3.78 18.78 -8.53
N PHE A 255 3.83 18.91 -7.21
CA PHE A 255 4.31 20.14 -6.55
C PHE A 255 5.78 20.42 -6.89
N HIS A 256 6.65 19.41 -6.84
CA HIS A 256 8.06 19.57 -7.19
C HIS A 256 8.25 19.96 -8.67
N VAL A 257 7.46 19.35 -9.58
CA VAL A 257 7.47 19.72 -11.01
C VAL A 257 7.03 21.17 -11.22
N THR A 258 5.95 21.62 -10.56
CA THR A 258 5.48 23.01 -10.66
C THR A 258 6.47 23.99 -10.05
N THR A 259 7.13 23.66 -8.95
CA THR A 259 8.17 24.46 -8.31
C THR A 259 9.38 24.57 -9.22
N LEU A 260 9.84 23.46 -9.81
CA LEU A 260 10.95 23.44 -10.77
C LEU A 260 10.64 24.35 -11.98
N LEU A 261 9.43 24.21 -12.55
CA LEU A 261 9.00 25.07 -13.66
C LEU A 261 8.90 26.55 -13.28
N ALA A 262 8.48 26.86 -12.06
CA ALA A 262 8.43 28.23 -11.56
C ALA A 262 9.85 28.83 -11.50
N VAL A 263 10.82 28.07 -10.99
CA VAL A 263 12.25 28.49 -10.96
C VAL A 263 12.79 28.68 -12.39
N VAL A 264 12.59 27.71 -13.28
CA VAL A 264 13.01 27.81 -14.67
C VAL A 264 12.39 29.00 -15.38
N SER A 265 11.08 29.22 -15.21
CA SER A 265 10.36 30.34 -15.80
C SER A 265 10.85 31.69 -15.27
N ALA A 266 11.19 31.77 -13.96
CA ALA A 266 11.74 32.98 -13.37
C ALA A 266 13.14 33.31 -13.93
N VAL A 267 13.99 32.31 -14.09
CA VAL A 267 15.35 32.49 -14.65
C VAL A 267 15.29 32.81 -16.15
N THR A 268 14.38 32.17 -16.88
CA THR A 268 14.28 32.32 -18.34
C THR A 268 13.37 33.44 -18.80
N ARG A 269 12.75 34.19 -17.89
CA ARG A 269 11.76 35.25 -18.21
C ARG A 269 12.20 36.32 -19.22
N PHE A 270 13.51 36.49 -19.35
CA PHE A 270 14.10 37.46 -20.27
C PHE A 270 14.30 36.91 -21.70
N LEU A 271 14.11 35.59 -21.88
CA LEU A 271 14.29 34.91 -23.15
C LEU A 271 13.00 34.90 -23.98
N PRO A 272 13.08 34.73 -25.32
CA PRO A 272 11.89 34.58 -26.15
C PRO A 272 11.02 33.39 -25.71
N PRO A 273 9.68 33.43 -25.85
CA PRO A 273 8.77 32.38 -25.39
C PRO A 273 9.09 30.98 -25.93
N ARG A 274 9.61 30.87 -27.16
CA ARG A 274 10.02 29.58 -27.73
C ARG A 274 11.23 29.00 -26.98
N VAL A 275 12.20 29.82 -26.62
CA VAL A 275 13.39 29.40 -25.86
C VAL A 275 12.99 29.00 -24.45
N GLN A 276 12.11 29.80 -23.77
CA GLN A 276 11.57 29.42 -22.47
C GLN A 276 10.89 28.05 -22.51
N MET A 277 10.07 27.80 -23.52
CA MET A 277 9.40 26.52 -23.71
C MET A 277 10.43 25.38 -23.90
N THR A 278 11.43 25.57 -24.77
CA THR A 278 12.46 24.55 -25.02
C THR A 278 13.26 24.23 -23.76
N VAL A 279 13.76 25.26 -23.05
CA VAL A 279 14.48 25.06 -21.77
C VAL A 279 13.61 24.35 -20.75
N GLY A 280 12.34 24.73 -20.62
CA GLY A 280 11.40 24.07 -19.71
C GLY A 280 11.16 22.62 -20.06
N VAL A 281 10.98 22.27 -21.35
CA VAL A 281 10.80 20.89 -21.82
C VAL A 281 12.05 20.04 -21.56
N VAL A 282 13.24 20.57 -21.88
CA VAL A 282 14.51 19.87 -21.63
C VAL A 282 14.71 19.63 -20.12
N THR A 283 14.43 20.65 -19.28
CA THR A 283 14.52 20.51 -17.83
C THR A 283 13.55 19.43 -17.30
N LEU A 284 12.30 19.42 -17.80
CA LEU A 284 11.34 18.39 -17.40
C LEU A 284 11.76 16.99 -17.85
N ALA A 285 12.27 16.84 -19.05
CA ALA A 285 12.77 15.57 -19.55
C ALA A 285 13.96 15.06 -18.71
N GLY A 286 14.91 15.94 -18.39
CA GLY A 286 16.03 15.64 -17.50
C GLY A 286 15.55 15.26 -16.09
N TYR A 287 14.56 15.99 -15.55
CA TYR A 287 14.00 15.69 -14.23
C TYR A 287 13.26 14.34 -14.19
N VAL A 288 12.48 14.01 -15.22
CA VAL A 288 11.85 12.67 -15.37
C VAL A 288 12.92 11.58 -15.45
N GLY A 289 14.02 11.80 -16.16
CA GLY A 289 15.14 10.87 -16.21
C GLY A 289 15.81 10.68 -14.85
N LEU A 290 16.03 11.77 -14.09
CA LEU A 290 16.61 11.69 -12.75
C LEU A 290 15.72 11.02 -11.73
N THR A 291 14.39 11.28 -11.74
CA THR A 291 13.43 10.71 -10.79
C THR A 291 12.98 9.29 -11.16
N GLY A 292 13.21 8.87 -12.40
CA GLY A 292 12.61 7.70 -13.03
C GLY A 292 11.15 7.97 -13.48
N LEU A 293 10.59 7.06 -14.27
CA LEU A 293 9.24 7.17 -14.86
C LEU A 293 8.13 6.99 -13.81
N GLN A 294 8.11 7.83 -12.77
CA GLN A 294 7.05 7.83 -11.78
C GLN A 294 5.79 8.48 -12.35
N ALA A 295 4.63 7.80 -12.25
CA ALA A 295 3.37 8.25 -12.84
C ALA A 295 2.99 9.70 -12.46
N ALA A 296 3.21 10.10 -11.20
CA ALA A 296 2.91 11.44 -10.72
C ALA A 296 3.80 12.53 -11.35
N VAL A 297 5.09 12.24 -11.52
CA VAL A 297 6.06 13.17 -12.14
C VAL A 297 5.80 13.28 -13.63
N VAL A 298 5.61 12.15 -14.32
CA VAL A 298 5.32 12.12 -15.76
C VAL A 298 4.04 12.88 -16.07
N ARG A 299 2.96 12.67 -15.27
CA ARG A 299 1.72 13.43 -15.41
C ARG A 299 1.96 14.94 -15.29
N ALA A 300 2.63 15.36 -14.22
CA ALA A 300 2.86 16.78 -13.98
C ALA A 300 3.78 17.38 -15.06
N SER A 301 4.74 16.62 -15.57
CA SER A 301 5.61 17.06 -16.66
C SER A 301 4.84 17.23 -17.98
N VAL A 302 3.96 16.29 -18.35
CA VAL A 302 3.09 16.43 -19.53
C VAL A 302 2.19 17.66 -19.40
N MET A 303 1.56 17.85 -18.24
CA MET A 303 0.72 19.06 -17.99
C MET A 303 1.58 20.33 -18.00
N GLY A 304 2.80 20.28 -17.49
CA GLY A 304 3.77 21.37 -17.52
C GLY A 304 4.17 21.77 -18.94
N VAL A 305 4.45 20.79 -19.81
CA VAL A 305 4.73 21.03 -21.24
C VAL A 305 3.55 21.72 -21.91
N VAL A 306 2.33 21.28 -21.65
CA VAL A 306 1.14 21.95 -22.20
C VAL A 306 0.98 23.36 -21.64
N ALA A 307 1.27 23.57 -20.35
CA ALA A 307 1.26 24.92 -19.76
C ALA A 307 2.30 25.84 -20.43
N LEU A 308 3.53 25.35 -20.66
CA LEU A 308 4.57 26.10 -21.37
C LEU A 308 4.17 26.40 -22.82
N SER A 309 3.48 25.47 -23.49
CA SER A 309 3.05 25.67 -24.87
C SER A 309 2.06 26.85 -24.99
N THR A 310 1.33 27.18 -23.93
CA THR A 310 0.41 28.33 -23.93
C THR A 310 1.15 29.66 -24.07
N LEU A 311 2.44 29.73 -23.67
CA LEU A 311 3.28 30.93 -23.84
C LEU A 311 3.54 31.23 -25.30
N VAL A 312 3.71 30.16 -26.12
CA VAL A 312 4.01 30.29 -27.56
C VAL A 312 2.74 30.48 -28.38
N TRP A 313 1.73 29.62 -28.14
CA TRP A 313 0.52 29.61 -28.96
C TRP A 313 -0.59 30.54 -28.47
N LYS A 314 -0.43 31.19 -27.31
CA LYS A 314 -1.40 32.13 -26.70
C LYS A 314 -2.83 31.58 -26.60
N ARG A 315 -3.00 30.24 -26.52
CA ARG A 315 -4.29 29.59 -26.43
C ARG A 315 -4.61 29.20 -24.98
N LYS A 316 -5.84 29.50 -24.55
CA LYS A 316 -6.34 29.08 -23.24
C LYS A 316 -6.68 27.59 -23.26
N VAL A 317 -6.12 26.81 -22.35
CA VAL A 317 -6.43 25.40 -22.17
C VAL A 317 -7.39 25.21 -21.00
N ARG A 318 -8.41 24.38 -21.19
CA ARG A 318 -9.35 24.02 -20.10
C ARG A 318 -8.70 22.96 -19.22
N SER A 319 -8.53 23.27 -17.93
CA SER A 319 -7.82 22.40 -16.98
C SER A 319 -8.40 20.99 -16.89
N LEU A 320 -9.75 20.82 -16.83
CA LEU A 320 -10.38 19.51 -16.77
C LEU A 320 -10.18 18.71 -18.07
N GLY A 321 -10.24 19.37 -19.25
CA GLY A 321 -9.93 18.71 -20.51
C GLY A 321 -8.50 18.25 -20.59
N LEU A 322 -7.55 19.04 -20.07
CA LEU A 322 -6.15 18.69 -20.01
C LEU A 322 -5.92 17.44 -19.13
N ILE A 323 -6.57 17.36 -17.97
CA ILE A 323 -6.47 16.16 -17.10
C ILE A 323 -6.94 14.91 -17.86
N LEU A 324 -8.10 14.96 -18.52
CA LEU A 324 -8.65 13.82 -19.25
C LEU A 324 -7.71 13.37 -20.39
N VAL A 325 -7.23 14.32 -21.20
CA VAL A 325 -6.29 14.02 -22.29
C VAL A 325 -4.98 13.44 -21.73
N THR A 326 -4.45 14.03 -20.66
CA THR A 326 -3.23 13.54 -20.02
C THR A 326 -3.43 12.12 -19.46
N ALA A 327 -4.53 11.87 -18.75
CA ALA A 327 -4.85 10.53 -18.23
C ALA A 327 -4.92 9.50 -19.35
N THR A 328 -5.65 9.83 -20.44
CA THR A 328 -5.78 8.94 -21.58
C THR A 328 -4.43 8.67 -22.26
N ALA A 329 -3.63 9.70 -22.50
CA ALA A 329 -2.32 9.56 -23.11
C ALA A 329 -1.38 8.67 -22.27
N LEU A 330 -1.36 8.85 -20.96
CA LEU A 330 -0.55 8.04 -20.05
C LEU A 330 -1.03 6.59 -19.99
N LEU A 331 -2.33 6.36 -20.01
CA LEU A 331 -2.90 5.01 -20.00
C LEU A 331 -2.83 4.32 -21.36
N LEU A 332 -2.73 5.05 -22.46
CA LEU A 332 -2.35 4.51 -23.76
C LEU A 332 -0.89 4.02 -23.76
N PHE A 333 -0.02 4.70 -23.04
CA PHE A 333 1.36 4.26 -22.87
C PHE A 333 1.46 3.05 -21.92
N ASN A 334 0.83 3.14 -20.75
CA ASN A 334 0.82 2.05 -19.77
C ASN A 334 -0.54 1.96 -19.04
N PRO A 335 -1.45 1.07 -19.47
CA PRO A 335 -2.80 0.94 -18.88
C PRO A 335 -2.76 0.48 -17.41
N ARG A 336 -1.68 -0.18 -16.96
CA ARG A 336 -1.49 -0.64 -15.58
C ARG A 336 -1.36 0.50 -14.56
N TRP A 337 -0.98 1.71 -15.02
CA TRP A 337 -0.91 2.86 -14.12
C TRP A 337 -2.26 3.22 -13.50
N LEU A 338 -3.38 2.82 -14.10
CA LEU A 338 -4.68 3.03 -13.46
C LEU A 338 -4.82 2.29 -12.13
N ALA A 339 -4.16 1.14 -11.96
CA ALA A 339 -4.11 0.40 -10.69
C ALA A 339 -3.05 0.93 -9.72
N ASP A 340 -2.17 1.85 -10.16
CA ASP A 340 -1.17 2.49 -9.31
C ASP A 340 -1.82 3.53 -8.40
N VAL A 341 -1.64 3.36 -7.07
CA VAL A 341 -2.22 4.24 -6.05
C VAL A 341 -1.72 5.68 -6.22
N GLY A 342 -0.44 5.85 -6.57
CA GLY A 342 0.16 7.17 -6.79
C GLY A 342 -0.47 7.88 -7.99
N PHE A 343 -0.76 7.15 -9.07
CA PHE A 343 -1.51 7.66 -10.22
C PHE A 343 -2.91 8.13 -9.80
N GLN A 344 -3.68 7.27 -9.14
CA GLN A 344 -5.05 7.58 -8.72
C GLN A 344 -5.11 8.82 -7.80
N LEU A 345 -4.30 8.82 -6.73
CA LEU A 345 -4.26 9.93 -5.78
C LEU A 345 -3.82 11.24 -6.44
N SER A 346 -2.84 11.17 -7.35
CA SER A 346 -2.33 12.36 -8.04
C SER A 346 -3.36 13.00 -8.97
N PHE A 347 -4.14 12.19 -9.71
CA PHE A 347 -5.23 12.69 -10.56
C PHE A 347 -6.38 13.24 -9.72
N MET A 348 -6.81 12.52 -8.66
CA MET A 348 -7.89 12.99 -7.79
C MET A 348 -7.51 14.26 -7.04
N ALA A 349 -6.29 14.37 -6.53
CA ALA A 349 -5.79 15.62 -5.93
C ALA A 349 -5.89 16.80 -6.93
N THR A 350 -5.48 16.58 -8.19
CA THR A 350 -5.53 17.63 -9.22
C THR A 350 -6.98 18.03 -9.56
N VAL A 351 -7.90 17.05 -9.66
CA VAL A 351 -9.33 17.35 -9.80
C VAL A 351 -9.83 18.17 -8.62
N GLY A 352 -9.45 17.79 -7.39
CA GLY A 352 -9.78 18.52 -6.17
C GLY A 352 -9.29 19.96 -6.20
N LEU A 353 -8.04 20.16 -6.61
CA LEU A 353 -7.47 21.51 -6.73
C LEU A 353 -8.22 22.38 -7.74
N ILE A 354 -8.65 21.82 -8.86
CA ILE A 354 -9.37 22.59 -9.89
C ILE A 354 -10.82 22.87 -9.47
N THR A 355 -11.48 21.93 -8.81
CA THR A 355 -12.92 22.02 -8.53
C THR A 355 -13.21 22.61 -7.16
N ALA A 356 -12.49 22.23 -6.12
CA ALA A 356 -12.77 22.60 -4.74
C ALA A 356 -12.00 23.85 -4.27
N THR A 357 -10.76 24.11 -4.77
CA THR A 357 -9.97 25.27 -4.32
C THR A 357 -10.70 26.61 -4.52
N PRO A 358 -11.34 26.90 -5.68
CA PRO A 358 -12.06 28.15 -5.85
C PRO A 358 -13.17 28.36 -4.83
N TRP A 359 -13.87 27.28 -4.48
CA TRP A 359 -14.94 27.30 -3.50
C TRP A 359 -14.43 27.53 -2.08
N VAL A 360 -13.32 26.90 -1.67
CA VAL A 360 -12.69 27.12 -0.36
C VAL A 360 -12.11 28.52 -0.28
N MET A 361 -11.42 29.00 -1.32
CA MET A 361 -10.86 30.35 -1.41
C MET A 361 -11.94 31.43 -1.25
N ALA A 362 -13.12 31.23 -1.85
CA ALA A 362 -14.24 32.16 -1.70
C ALA A 362 -14.73 32.29 -0.23
N ARG A 363 -14.57 31.21 0.57
CA ARG A 363 -14.89 31.24 2.01
C ARG A 363 -13.80 31.87 2.87
N LEU A 364 -12.57 31.86 2.38
CA LEU A 364 -11.39 32.46 3.02
C LEU A 364 -11.07 33.86 2.46
N ALA A 365 -12.02 34.50 1.75
CA ALA A 365 -11.80 35.82 1.09
C ALA A 365 -11.46 36.95 2.06
N TRP A 366 -11.76 36.82 3.35
CA TRP A 366 -11.39 37.72 4.44
C TRP A 366 -9.90 37.62 4.83
N MET A 367 -9.19 36.57 4.41
CA MET A 367 -7.76 36.35 4.69
C MET A 367 -6.88 36.87 3.55
N PRO A 368 -5.60 37.22 3.80
CA PRO A 368 -4.62 37.45 2.75
C PRO A 368 -4.53 36.26 1.79
N LYS A 369 -4.49 36.54 0.47
CA LYS A 369 -4.54 35.51 -0.57
C LYS A 369 -3.50 34.38 -0.39
N GLY A 370 -2.28 34.72 0.04
CA GLY A 370 -1.22 33.75 0.29
C GLY A 370 -1.63 32.74 1.38
N LEU A 371 -2.10 33.23 2.54
CA LEU A 371 -2.51 32.38 3.66
C LEU A 371 -3.77 31.57 3.30
N ALA A 372 -4.74 32.17 2.64
CA ALA A 372 -5.93 31.49 2.14
C ALA A 372 -5.56 30.34 1.20
N THR A 373 -4.53 30.51 0.34
CA THR A 373 -4.07 29.45 -0.58
C THR A 373 -3.40 28.29 0.18
N VAL A 374 -2.54 28.59 1.17
CA VAL A 374 -1.88 27.56 2.00
C VAL A 374 -2.89 26.69 2.74
N ILE A 375 -4.04 27.24 3.12
CA ILE A 375 -5.14 26.51 3.77
C ILE A 375 -6.02 25.77 2.75
N ALA A 376 -6.39 26.44 1.66
CA ALA A 376 -7.35 25.92 0.70
C ALA A 376 -6.83 24.72 -0.09
N VAL A 377 -5.54 24.72 -0.43
CA VAL A 377 -4.92 23.65 -1.25
C VAL A 377 -4.95 22.29 -0.55
N PRO A 378 -4.47 22.11 0.70
CA PRO A 378 -4.55 20.84 1.40
C PRO A 378 -5.99 20.35 1.62
N ILE A 379 -6.92 21.25 1.96
CA ILE A 379 -8.34 20.92 2.15
C ILE A 379 -8.94 20.39 0.84
N ALA A 380 -8.74 21.10 -0.26
CA ALA A 380 -9.28 20.72 -1.56
C ALA A 380 -8.71 19.37 -2.06
N ALA A 381 -7.41 19.16 -1.88
CA ALA A 381 -6.77 17.88 -2.20
C ALA A 381 -7.32 16.74 -1.33
N MET A 382 -7.40 16.95 0.00
CA MET A 382 -7.85 15.94 0.97
C MET A 382 -9.28 15.48 0.68
N VAL A 383 -10.22 16.37 0.41
CA VAL A 383 -11.62 16.04 0.14
C VAL A 383 -11.75 15.05 -1.01
N TRP A 384 -10.99 15.22 -2.09
CA TRP A 384 -11.05 14.36 -3.25
C TRP A 384 -10.21 13.09 -3.14
N THR A 385 -9.15 13.11 -2.34
CA THR A 385 -8.30 11.92 -2.15
C THR A 385 -8.78 11.03 -1.02
N LEU A 386 -9.57 11.55 -0.06
CA LEU A 386 -10.02 10.84 1.13
C LEU A 386 -10.66 9.47 0.84
N PRO A 387 -11.61 9.31 -0.13
CA PRO A 387 -12.21 8.01 -0.39
C PRO A 387 -11.18 6.96 -0.82
N LEU A 388 -10.22 7.35 -1.67
CA LEU A 388 -9.14 6.46 -2.11
C LEU A 388 -8.13 6.16 -1.01
N LEU A 389 -7.80 7.15 -0.17
CA LEU A 389 -6.90 6.93 0.98
C LEU A 389 -7.48 5.88 1.92
N VAL A 390 -8.77 6.02 2.29
CA VAL A 390 -9.45 5.03 3.14
C VAL A 390 -9.50 3.66 2.46
N TYR A 391 -9.80 3.60 1.18
CA TYR A 391 -9.87 2.34 0.43
C TYR A 391 -8.55 1.58 0.40
N HIS A 392 -7.45 2.27 0.04
CA HIS A 392 -6.16 1.62 -0.14
C HIS A 392 -5.42 1.36 1.17
N PHE A 393 -5.44 2.34 2.09
CA PHE A 393 -4.65 2.27 3.31
C PHE A 393 -5.46 1.84 4.54
N LYS A 394 -6.81 1.92 4.49
CA LYS A 394 -7.71 1.56 5.60
C LYS A 394 -7.43 2.36 6.88
N THR A 395 -6.64 3.41 6.76
CA THR A 395 -6.23 4.32 7.84
C THR A 395 -6.44 5.76 7.44
N LEU A 396 -6.60 6.61 8.43
CA LEU A 396 -6.74 8.05 8.28
C LEU A 396 -5.84 8.77 9.28
N SER A 397 -4.99 9.67 8.78
CA SER A 397 -4.27 10.62 9.63
C SER A 397 -5.19 11.79 9.97
N LEU A 398 -5.53 11.95 11.25
CA LEU A 398 -6.43 13.00 11.70
C LEU A 398 -5.82 14.41 11.55
N TYR A 399 -4.51 14.50 11.65
CA TYR A 399 -3.79 15.77 11.61
C TYR A 399 -3.27 16.15 10.22
N ASN A 400 -3.52 15.32 9.18
CA ASN A 400 -3.00 15.52 7.83
C ASN A 400 -3.16 16.95 7.31
N VAL A 401 -4.37 17.53 7.40
CA VAL A 401 -4.64 18.89 6.92
C VAL A 401 -3.85 19.91 7.73
N ALA A 402 -3.88 19.83 9.06
CA ALA A 402 -3.17 20.74 9.94
C ALA A 402 -1.65 20.69 9.72
N VAL A 403 -1.09 19.48 9.70
CA VAL A 403 0.35 19.29 9.41
C VAL A 403 0.71 19.82 8.04
N SER A 404 -0.10 19.55 7.02
CA SER A 404 0.15 20.04 5.65
C SER A 404 0.15 21.57 5.59
N ILE A 405 -0.78 22.25 6.30
CA ILE A 405 -0.83 23.71 6.35
C ILE A 405 0.45 24.28 6.98
N VAL A 406 0.88 23.72 8.11
CA VAL A 406 2.07 24.20 8.84
C VAL A 406 3.36 23.90 8.09
N THR A 407 3.47 22.72 7.46
CA THR A 407 4.71 22.27 6.82
C THR A 407 4.85 22.72 5.37
N THR A 408 3.77 23.08 4.65
CA THR A 408 3.83 23.51 3.24
C THR A 408 4.82 24.64 2.98
N PRO A 409 4.89 25.73 3.78
CA PRO A 409 5.89 26.78 3.57
C PRO A 409 7.32 26.24 3.69
N LEU A 410 7.60 25.41 4.69
CA LEU A 410 8.92 24.78 4.90
C LEU A 410 9.28 23.86 3.74
N ILE A 411 8.35 22.98 3.33
CA ILE A 411 8.53 22.06 2.21
C ILE A 411 8.82 22.84 0.93
N THR A 412 8.18 24.01 0.74
CA THR A 412 8.43 24.87 -0.42
C THR A 412 9.87 25.39 -0.40
N VAL A 413 10.34 25.92 0.72
CA VAL A 413 11.72 26.43 0.88
C VAL A 413 12.73 25.28 0.68
N ILE A 414 12.49 24.13 1.32
CA ILE A 414 13.36 22.96 1.22
C ILE A 414 13.43 22.45 -0.23
N SER A 415 12.29 22.41 -0.94
CA SER A 415 12.25 21.94 -2.34
C SER A 415 12.94 22.93 -3.28
N MET A 416 12.70 24.23 -3.14
CA MET A 416 13.36 25.25 -3.98
C MET A 416 14.87 25.28 -3.74
N GLY A 417 15.30 25.31 -2.48
CA GLY A 417 16.71 25.22 -2.13
C GLY A 417 17.35 23.92 -2.56
N GLY A 418 16.59 22.80 -2.41
CA GLY A 418 17.02 21.49 -2.84
C GLY A 418 17.29 21.38 -4.35
N PHE A 419 16.49 22.04 -5.20
CA PHE A 419 16.83 22.15 -6.64
C PHE A 419 18.09 22.95 -6.87
N GLY A 420 18.35 24.03 -6.10
CA GLY A 420 19.59 24.77 -6.13
C GLY A 420 20.80 23.91 -5.77
N VAL A 421 20.69 23.13 -4.68
CA VAL A 421 21.70 22.15 -4.27
C VAL A 421 21.94 21.12 -5.38
N ALA A 422 20.87 20.57 -5.97
CA ALA A 422 20.99 19.57 -7.03
C ALA A 422 21.74 20.11 -8.26
N ILE A 423 21.46 21.35 -8.68
CA ILE A 423 22.16 21.99 -9.79
C ILE A 423 23.65 22.20 -9.43
N ALA A 424 23.94 22.71 -8.23
CA ALA A 424 25.31 22.92 -7.76
C ALA A 424 26.09 21.58 -7.65
N ALA A 425 25.44 20.52 -7.18
CA ALA A 425 26.03 19.19 -7.04
C ALA A 425 26.40 18.56 -8.40
N LEU A 426 25.66 18.87 -9.46
CA LEU A 426 26.01 18.44 -10.82
C LEU A 426 27.30 19.09 -11.30
N LEU A 427 27.61 20.33 -10.88
CA LEU A 427 28.85 21.03 -11.16
C LEU A 427 29.97 20.52 -10.24
N SER A 428 29.75 20.52 -8.95
CA SER A 428 30.66 20.00 -7.93
C SER A 428 29.90 19.50 -6.71
N PRO A 429 30.09 18.24 -6.27
CA PRO A 429 29.45 17.71 -5.06
C PRO A 429 29.73 18.55 -3.81
N ASN A 430 30.96 19.05 -3.66
CA ASN A 430 31.35 19.90 -2.52
C ASN A 430 30.61 21.23 -2.51
N LEU A 431 30.43 21.86 -3.68
CA LEU A 431 29.63 23.09 -3.79
C LEU A 431 28.18 22.81 -3.41
N GLY A 432 27.62 21.70 -3.86
CA GLY A 432 26.30 21.25 -3.47
C GLY A 432 26.18 21.06 -1.95
N ALA A 433 27.16 20.41 -1.32
CA ALA A 433 27.16 20.18 0.13
C ALA A 433 27.21 21.50 0.94
N ILE A 434 28.03 22.48 0.51
CA ILE A 434 28.09 23.81 1.14
C ILE A 434 26.73 24.52 1.06
N ILE A 435 26.09 24.51 -0.11
CA ILE A 435 24.77 25.13 -0.29
C ILE A 435 23.70 24.40 0.52
N ALA A 436 23.81 23.07 0.66
CA ALA A 436 22.87 22.26 1.45
C ALA A 436 22.86 22.67 2.92
N LEU A 437 23.97 23.17 3.50
CA LEU A 437 24.02 23.68 4.86
C LEU A 437 22.96 24.75 5.15
N ALA A 438 22.62 25.58 4.16
CA ALA A 438 21.58 26.60 4.30
C ALA A 438 20.18 25.98 4.57
N LEU A 439 19.97 24.71 4.21
CA LEU A 439 18.72 23.99 4.44
C LEU A 439 18.65 23.32 5.82
N THR A 440 19.71 23.37 6.62
CA THR A 440 19.76 22.69 7.94
C THR A 440 18.62 23.15 8.86
N TRP A 441 18.38 24.45 8.92
CA TRP A 441 17.33 25.03 9.77
C TRP A 441 15.91 24.61 9.34
N PRO A 442 15.49 24.84 8.09
CA PRO A 442 14.13 24.47 7.69
C PRO A 442 13.89 22.96 7.74
N VAL A 443 14.91 22.12 7.45
CA VAL A 443 14.80 20.68 7.56
C VAL A 443 14.68 20.23 9.02
N THR A 444 15.50 20.80 9.93
CA THR A 444 15.40 20.49 11.37
C THR A 444 14.03 20.87 11.92
N LEU A 445 13.52 22.04 11.55
CA LEU A 445 12.18 22.48 11.96
C LEU A 445 11.09 21.55 11.43
N LEU A 446 11.22 21.08 10.18
CA LEU A 446 10.30 20.08 9.61
C LEU A 446 10.28 18.79 10.43
N PHE A 447 11.44 18.26 10.82
CA PHE A 447 11.52 17.06 11.67
C PHE A 447 10.87 17.29 13.03
N MET A 448 11.14 18.41 13.70
CA MET A 448 10.54 18.74 15.01
C MET A 448 8.99 18.82 14.91
N ILE A 449 8.46 19.44 13.85
CA ILE A 449 7.02 19.51 13.63
C ILE A 449 6.43 18.13 13.41
N VAL A 450 7.07 17.29 12.56
CA VAL A 450 6.61 15.94 12.28
C VAL A 450 6.62 15.09 13.55
N GLU A 451 7.70 15.14 14.33
CA GLU A 451 7.85 14.40 15.58
C GLU A 451 6.78 14.85 16.61
N TRP A 452 6.53 16.15 16.74
CA TRP A 452 5.48 16.66 17.62
C TRP A 452 4.10 16.12 17.26
N PHE A 453 3.70 16.19 15.97
CA PHE A 453 2.43 15.65 15.51
C PHE A 453 2.34 14.12 15.59
N TYR A 454 3.47 13.43 15.44
CA TYR A 454 3.55 11.98 15.55
C TYR A 454 3.18 11.49 16.95
N HIS A 455 3.64 12.19 17.99
CA HIS A 455 3.35 11.86 19.39
C HIS A 455 1.96 12.30 19.85
N LEU A 456 1.20 13.07 19.07
CA LEU A 456 -0.16 13.42 19.42
C LEU A 456 -1.08 12.17 19.38
N PRO A 457 -2.01 12.05 20.37
CA PRO A 457 -2.89 10.90 20.44
C PRO A 457 -3.79 10.80 19.20
N GLY A 458 -3.86 9.61 18.61
CA GLY A 458 -4.69 9.35 17.44
C GLY A 458 -4.15 9.93 16.13
N SER A 459 -2.84 10.15 16.02
CA SER A 459 -2.18 10.63 14.79
C SER A 459 -2.54 9.79 13.57
N LEU A 460 -2.62 8.47 13.72
CA LEU A 460 -3.12 7.54 12.72
C LEU A 460 -4.25 6.70 13.29
N ARG A 461 -5.41 6.66 12.61
CA ARG A 461 -6.54 5.83 13.00
C ARG A 461 -6.88 4.82 11.92
N ALA A 462 -7.05 3.57 12.30
CA ALA A 462 -7.66 2.55 11.47
C ALA A 462 -9.15 2.88 11.29
N VAL A 463 -9.60 2.88 10.05
CA VAL A 463 -11.00 3.19 9.68
C VAL A 463 -11.75 1.93 9.29
N GLY A 464 -11.04 0.93 8.77
CA GLY A 464 -11.62 -0.30 8.25
C GLY A 464 -11.72 -0.32 6.73
N ALA A 465 -12.07 -1.48 6.20
CA ALA A 465 -12.22 -1.68 4.76
C ALA A 465 -13.57 -1.15 4.26
N ILE A 466 -13.54 -0.36 3.18
CA ILE A 466 -14.74 0.12 2.49
C ILE A 466 -14.96 -0.64 1.18
N HIS A 467 -16.24 -0.82 0.82
CA HIS A 467 -16.59 -1.50 -0.42
C HIS A 467 -16.42 -0.58 -1.65
N PRO A 468 -16.00 -1.07 -2.83
CA PRO A 468 -15.86 -0.25 -4.03
C PRO A 468 -17.12 0.54 -4.41
N LEU A 469 -18.31 -0.01 -4.15
CA LEU A 469 -19.57 0.70 -4.36
C LEU A 469 -19.70 1.97 -3.52
N GLN A 470 -19.21 1.96 -2.27
CA GLN A 470 -19.21 3.15 -1.41
C GLN A 470 -18.35 4.26 -2.02
N ILE A 471 -17.19 3.90 -2.58
CA ILE A 471 -16.32 4.87 -3.28
C ILE A 471 -17.05 5.47 -4.48
N ALA A 472 -17.68 4.64 -5.30
CA ALA A 472 -18.42 5.09 -6.48
C ALA A 472 -19.57 6.04 -6.08
N LEU A 473 -20.31 5.73 -5.02
CA LEU A 473 -21.36 6.59 -4.49
C LEU A 473 -20.84 7.93 -3.98
N VAL A 474 -19.72 7.92 -3.22
CA VAL A 474 -19.10 9.16 -2.72
C VAL A 474 -18.63 10.05 -3.86
N TYR A 475 -17.92 9.47 -4.86
CA TYR A 475 -17.54 10.25 -6.04
C TYR A 475 -18.74 10.73 -6.85
N GLY A 476 -19.82 9.95 -6.91
CA GLY A 476 -21.10 10.40 -7.48
C GLY A 476 -21.65 11.64 -6.80
N VAL A 477 -21.59 11.67 -5.45
CA VAL A 477 -21.98 12.84 -4.64
C VAL A 477 -21.03 14.02 -4.91
N TRP A 478 -19.71 13.81 -4.98
CA TRP A 478 -18.72 14.86 -5.28
C TRP A 478 -18.94 15.46 -6.69
N VAL A 479 -19.21 14.63 -7.67
CA VAL A 479 -19.55 15.09 -9.02
C VAL A 479 -20.85 15.89 -9.02
N ALA A 480 -21.88 15.44 -8.30
CA ALA A 480 -23.15 16.17 -8.16
C ALA A 480 -22.95 17.56 -7.52
N LEU A 481 -22.03 17.67 -6.52
CA LEU A 481 -21.65 18.96 -5.93
C LEU A 481 -21.04 19.93 -6.95
N CYS A 482 -20.24 19.41 -7.89
CA CYS A 482 -19.59 20.23 -8.93
C CYS A 482 -20.52 20.61 -10.09
N TRP A 483 -21.64 19.89 -10.28
CA TRP A 483 -22.51 20.05 -11.47
C TRP A 483 -23.32 21.33 -11.45
N ARG A 484 -23.78 21.79 -10.25
CA ARG A 484 -24.61 22.98 -10.09
C ARG A 484 -24.14 23.85 -8.92
N PRO A 485 -24.26 25.20 -9.01
CA PRO A 485 -24.08 26.08 -7.86
C PRO A 485 -25.27 25.89 -6.92
N TRP A 486 -25.12 25.04 -5.92
CA TRP A 486 -26.13 24.80 -4.88
C TRP A 486 -26.00 25.87 -3.77
N PRO A 487 -27.06 26.21 -3.05
CA PRO A 487 -26.96 26.98 -1.83
C PRO A 487 -26.10 26.23 -0.79
N TRP A 488 -25.37 26.95 0.04
CA TRP A 488 -24.38 26.40 0.97
C TRP A 488 -24.92 25.24 1.85
N ARG A 489 -26.19 25.32 2.27
CA ARG A 489 -26.87 24.26 3.05
C ARG A 489 -26.92 22.93 2.30
N ARG A 490 -27.17 22.92 1.00
CA ARG A 490 -27.18 21.70 0.17
C ARG A 490 -25.77 21.17 -0.06
N HIS A 491 -24.77 22.05 -0.22
CA HIS A 491 -23.36 21.62 -0.26
C HIS A 491 -22.97 20.90 1.03
N LEU A 492 -23.31 21.47 2.20
CA LEU A 492 -23.05 20.86 3.50
C LEU A 492 -23.75 19.49 3.63
N LEU A 493 -25.03 19.44 3.26
CA LEU A 493 -25.81 18.20 3.32
C LEU A 493 -25.20 17.11 2.44
N LEU A 494 -24.80 17.40 1.22
CA LEU A 494 -24.14 16.45 0.32
C LEU A 494 -22.77 15.99 0.86
N ILE A 495 -21.98 16.91 1.44
CA ILE A 495 -20.72 16.54 2.10
C ILE A 495 -20.98 15.58 3.26
N LEU A 496 -21.94 15.89 4.13
CA LEU A 496 -22.31 15.02 5.25
C LEU A 496 -22.85 13.68 4.76
N THR A 497 -23.62 13.66 3.67
CA THR A 497 -24.08 12.40 3.04
C THR A 497 -22.91 11.56 2.56
N GLY A 498 -21.94 12.16 1.86
CA GLY A 498 -20.75 11.44 1.41
C GLY A 498 -19.91 10.89 2.56
N LEU A 499 -19.71 11.68 3.61
CA LEU A 499 -19.04 11.23 4.84
C LEU A 499 -19.84 10.12 5.54
N GLY A 500 -21.17 10.26 5.59
CA GLY A 500 -22.07 9.24 6.14
C GLY A 500 -21.95 7.90 5.38
N ILE A 501 -21.94 7.92 4.06
CA ILE A 501 -21.74 6.72 3.22
C ILE A 501 -20.40 6.04 3.54
N LEU A 502 -19.35 6.81 3.83
CA LEU A 502 -18.04 6.26 4.19
C LEU A 502 -18.02 5.69 5.60
N PHE A 503 -18.46 6.45 6.60
CA PHE A 503 -18.14 6.16 8.00
C PHE A 503 -19.25 5.46 8.77
N ILE A 504 -20.54 5.63 8.41
CA ILE A 504 -21.64 4.98 9.14
C ILE A 504 -21.58 3.44 9.04
N PRO A 505 -21.38 2.83 7.85
CA PRO A 505 -21.29 1.37 7.77
C PRO A 505 -20.10 0.80 8.55
N LEU A 506 -18.96 1.51 8.54
CA LEU A 506 -17.76 1.11 9.28
C LEU A 506 -18.00 1.17 10.81
N TRP A 507 -18.65 2.22 11.27
CA TRP A 507 -19.00 2.36 12.69
C TRP A 507 -19.98 1.26 13.14
N ILE A 508 -21.02 0.97 12.36
CA ILE A 508 -21.96 -0.11 12.64
C ILE A 508 -21.23 -1.45 12.71
N GLN A 509 -20.40 -1.77 11.71
CA GLN A 509 -19.62 -3.00 11.70
C GLN A 509 -18.71 -3.12 12.93
N GLY A 510 -18.01 -2.05 13.30
CA GLY A 510 -17.13 -2.04 14.47
C GLY A 510 -17.84 -2.23 15.81
N THR A 511 -19.13 -1.80 15.92
CA THR A 511 -19.89 -1.86 17.18
C THR A 511 -20.79 -3.09 17.32
N THR A 512 -21.14 -3.75 16.22
CA THR A 512 -22.10 -4.88 16.25
C THR A 512 -21.45 -6.24 16.04
N ARG A 513 -20.18 -6.27 15.58
CA ARG A 513 -19.52 -7.50 15.20
C ARG A 513 -19.20 -8.37 16.42
N VAL A 514 -19.49 -9.67 16.28
CA VAL A 514 -19.04 -10.74 17.17
C VAL A 514 -18.33 -11.77 16.30
N ALA A 515 -17.05 -11.97 16.53
CA ALA A 515 -16.25 -12.93 15.76
C ALA A 515 -15.02 -13.39 16.56
N LEU A 516 -14.63 -14.63 16.36
CA LEU A 516 -13.34 -15.16 16.76
C LEU A 516 -12.55 -15.48 15.50
N THR A 517 -11.36 -14.95 15.39
CA THR A 517 -10.52 -15.10 14.20
C THR A 517 -9.17 -15.68 14.57
N LEU A 518 -8.83 -16.77 13.91
CA LEU A 518 -7.55 -17.46 14.06
C LEU A 518 -6.67 -17.11 12.84
N LEU A 519 -5.54 -16.48 13.10
CA LEU A 519 -4.56 -16.11 12.07
C LEU A 519 -3.43 -17.14 12.04
N GLU A 520 -3.04 -17.54 10.82
CA GLU A 520 -1.85 -18.34 10.63
C GLU A 520 -0.60 -17.50 10.89
N THR A 521 0.03 -17.71 12.01
CA THR A 521 1.27 -17.04 12.41
C THR A 521 2.25 -18.06 12.96
N ALA A 522 3.54 -17.82 12.81
CA ALA A 522 4.55 -18.71 13.36
C ALA A 522 5.40 -17.98 14.41
N PRO A 523 5.83 -18.65 15.47
CA PRO A 523 5.70 -20.10 15.76
C PRO A 523 4.35 -20.50 16.36
N GLN A 524 3.52 -19.56 16.79
CA GLN A 524 2.24 -19.84 17.44
C GLN A 524 1.10 -19.10 16.75
N PRO A 525 -0.13 -19.64 16.74
CA PRO A 525 -1.29 -18.95 16.20
C PRO A 525 -1.65 -17.71 17.02
N VAL A 526 -2.23 -16.72 16.35
CA VAL A 526 -2.81 -15.55 16.99
C VAL A 526 -4.33 -15.63 16.89
N VAL A 527 -5.01 -15.55 18.02
CA VAL A 527 -6.45 -15.51 18.11
C VAL A 527 -6.91 -14.08 18.40
N ILE A 528 -7.82 -13.57 17.60
CA ILE A 528 -8.44 -12.26 17.79
C ILE A 528 -9.91 -12.47 18.12
N VAL A 529 -10.32 -11.96 19.26
CA VAL A 529 -11.71 -11.99 19.77
C VAL A 529 -12.31 -10.61 19.56
N GLU A 530 -13.36 -10.52 18.76
CA GLU A 530 -14.14 -9.29 18.54
C GLU A 530 -15.53 -9.50 19.14
N ASP A 531 -15.94 -8.65 20.07
CA ASP A 531 -17.27 -8.70 20.67
C ASP A 531 -17.84 -7.30 20.91
N ARG A 532 -18.74 -6.87 20.01
CA ARG A 532 -19.49 -5.61 20.09
C ARG A 532 -18.62 -4.40 20.43
N GLY A 533 -17.52 -4.25 19.72
CA GLY A 533 -16.57 -3.13 19.88
C GLY A 533 -15.50 -3.33 20.95
N LYS A 534 -15.53 -4.45 21.68
CA LYS A 534 -14.44 -4.93 22.53
C LYS A 534 -13.58 -5.90 21.78
N VAL A 535 -12.25 -5.75 21.90
CA VAL A 535 -11.32 -6.59 21.16
C VAL A 535 -10.23 -7.13 22.06
N GLY A 536 -10.05 -8.46 21.98
CA GLY A 536 -8.99 -9.20 22.63
C GLY A 536 -8.02 -9.81 21.63
N LEU A 537 -6.76 -9.92 22.01
CA LEU A 537 -5.72 -10.62 21.25
C LEU A 537 -5.07 -11.65 22.16
N ILE A 538 -5.01 -12.89 21.70
CA ILE A 538 -4.33 -14.00 22.39
C ILE A 538 -3.27 -14.53 21.45
N GLY A 539 -2.05 -14.60 21.91
CA GLY A 539 -0.94 -15.11 21.13
C GLY A 539 0.31 -14.24 21.23
N GLY A 540 1.29 -14.59 20.46
CA GLY A 540 2.56 -13.87 20.35
C GLY A 540 3.06 -13.87 18.92
N GLY A 541 4.08 -13.09 18.65
CA GLY A 541 4.73 -13.04 17.34
C GLY A 541 5.85 -12.03 17.34
N ASN A 542 6.78 -12.18 16.44
CA ASN A 542 7.86 -11.22 16.27
C ASN A 542 7.35 -9.93 15.61
N ARG A 543 8.20 -8.93 15.46
CA ARG A 543 7.86 -7.65 14.83
C ARG A 543 7.28 -7.82 13.42
N ASP A 544 7.76 -8.81 12.67
CA ASP A 544 7.25 -9.07 11.31
C ASP A 544 5.79 -9.54 11.34
N VAL A 545 5.42 -10.42 12.29
CA VAL A 545 4.04 -10.89 12.47
C VAL A 545 3.13 -9.72 12.85
N ILE A 546 3.59 -8.84 13.76
CA ILE A 546 2.84 -7.65 14.15
C ILE A 546 2.63 -6.73 12.95
N ASP A 547 3.68 -6.44 12.18
CA ASP A 547 3.64 -5.45 11.10
C ASP A 547 2.95 -5.94 9.83
N TYR A 548 3.12 -7.23 9.48
CA TYR A 548 2.64 -7.76 8.20
C TYR A 548 1.35 -8.57 8.29
N GLN A 549 0.97 -9.05 9.49
CA GLN A 549 -0.22 -9.89 9.67
C GLN A 549 -1.22 -9.26 10.65
N ILE A 550 -0.82 -9.00 11.90
CA ILE A 550 -1.73 -8.47 12.93
C ILE A 550 -2.18 -7.04 12.60
N THR A 551 -1.24 -6.14 12.36
CA THR A 551 -1.56 -4.72 12.10
C THR A 551 -2.43 -4.51 10.86
N PRO A 552 -2.16 -5.13 9.69
CA PRO A 552 -3.05 -5.04 8.53
C PRO A 552 -4.44 -5.59 8.79
N PHE A 553 -4.57 -6.71 9.53
CA PHE A 553 -5.86 -7.26 9.92
C PHE A 553 -6.64 -6.29 10.81
N LEU A 554 -6.01 -5.74 11.86
CA LEU A 554 -6.64 -4.76 12.74
C LEU A 554 -7.04 -3.49 11.97
N GLN A 555 -6.21 -3.04 11.02
CA GLN A 555 -6.52 -1.91 10.15
C GLN A 555 -7.72 -2.20 9.25
N GLN A 556 -7.79 -3.40 8.67
CA GLN A 556 -8.91 -3.81 7.82
C GLN A 556 -10.22 -3.84 8.59
N ARG A 557 -10.16 -4.19 9.89
CA ARG A 557 -11.32 -4.22 10.78
C ARG A 557 -11.66 -2.86 11.40
N GLY A 558 -10.80 -1.86 11.26
CA GLY A 558 -10.98 -0.54 11.89
C GLY A 558 -10.72 -0.54 13.41
N ILE A 559 -9.95 -1.51 13.90
CA ILE A 559 -9.65 -1.68 15.32
C ILE A 559 -8.51 -0.75 15.70
N ASN A 560 -8.77 0.17 16.64
CA ASN A 560 -7.79 1.14 17.15
C ASN A 560 -7.40 0.89 18.60
N ARG A 561 -8.14 0.04 19.32
CA ARG A 561 -7.94 -0.26 20.73
C ARG A 561 -8.05 -1.76 20.95
N LEU A 562 -7.18 -2.29 21.78
CA LEU A 562 -7.24 -3.64 22.30
C LEU A 562 -7.59 -3.57 23.77
N ASP A 563 -8.74 -4.16 24.16
CA ASP A 563 -9.22 -4.15 25.53
C ASP A 563 -8.46 -5.15 26.41
N GLY A 564 -7.98 -6.24 25.81
CA GLY A 564 -7.14 -7.22 26.49
C GLY A 564 -6.14 -7.88 25.54
N VAL A 565 -4.91 -8.07 25.99
CA VAL A 565 -3.89 -8.82 25.28
C VAL A 565 -3.32 -9.88 26.19
N VAL A 566 -3.37 -11.14 25.77
CA VAL A 566 -2.78 -12.28 26.46
C VAL A 566 -1.56 -12.74 25.67
N LEU A 567 -0.39 -12.50 26.18
CA LEU A 567 0.87 -12.95 25.58
C LEU A 567 1.11 -14.41 25.91
N THR A 568 1.25 -15.21 24.88
CA THR A 568 1.65 -16.61 24.99
C THR A 568 3.14 -16.74 24.78
N GLY A 569 3.78 -17.79 25.34
CA GLY A 569 5.21 -18.01 25.16
C GLY A 569 5.61 -18.08 23.69
N GLY A 570 6.64 -17.35 23.31
CA GLY A 570 7.16 -17.31 21.94
C GLY A 570 8.27 -16.26 21.85
N THR A 571 9.30 -16.56 21.10
CA THR A 571 10.47 -15.69 21.00
C THR A 571 10.18 -14.42 20.22
N GLY A 572 10.48 -13.26 20.77
CA GLY A 572 10.60 -11.99 20.05
C GLY A 572 9.36 -11.11 20.00
N PHE A 573 8.30 -11.38 20.76
CA PHE A 573 7.17 -10.46 20.86
C PHE A 573 7.57 -9.20 21.63
N ASP A 574 7.32 -8.02 21.03
CA ASP A 574 7.55 -6.71 21.64
C ASP A 574 6.20 -6.03 21.89
N PRO A 575 5.70 -6.05 23.14
CA PRO A 575 4.43 -5.42 23.48
C PRO A 575 4.45 -3.91 23.26
N ASN A 576 5.61 -3.26 23.41
CA ASN A 576 5.75 -1.83 23.16
C ASN A 576 5.58 -1.51 21.67
N HIS A 577 6.04 -2.38 20.79
CA HIS A 577 5.86 -2.20 19.35
C HIS A 577 4.37 -2.28 18.93
N LEU A 578 3.61 -3.17 19.54
CA LEU A 578 2.16 -3.24 19.34
C LEU A 578 1.45 -2.01 19.96
N ALA A 579 1.90 -1.56 21.14
CA ALA A 579 1.37 -0.40 21.85
C ALA A 579 1.60 0.92 21.09
N LEU A 580 2.70 1.08 20.37
CA LEU A 580 2.97 2.27 19.55
C LEU A 580 1.86 2.53 18.52
N ASN A 581 1.26 1.48 18.00
CA ASN A 581 0.24 1.57 16.95
C ASN A 581 -1.20 1.41 17.46
N ARG A 582 -1.41 1.03 18.75
CA ARG A 582 -2.72 0.73 19.33
C ARG A 582 -2.78 1.13 20.80
N GLN A 583 -3.97 1.49 21.25
CA GLN A 583 -4.22 1.71 22.67
C GLN A 583 -4.45 0.35 23.35
N LEU A 584 -3.52 -0.08 24.19
CA LEU A 584 -3.67 -1.26 25.03
C LEU A 584 -4.28 -0.86 26.36
N GLN A 585 -5.36 -1.54 26.80
CA GLN A 585 -5.97 -1.29 28.11
C GLN A 585 -5.42 -2.22 29.17
N SER A 586 -5.30 -3.51 28.84
CA SER A 586 -4.88 -4.53 29.78
C SER A 586 -3.96 -5.54 29.08
N LEU A 587 -2.95 -5.99 29.80
CA LEU A 587 -1.93 -6.90 29.29
C LEU A 587 -1.64 -7.98 30.31
N TRP A 588 -1.68 -9.25 29.89
CA TRP A 588 -1.38 -10.43 30.71
C TRP A 588 -0.45 -11.38 29.95
N THR A 589 0.14 -12.31 30.67
CA THR A 589 0.98 -13.34 30.05
C THR A 589 0.71 -14.73 30.61
N THR A 590 0.79 -15.74 29.76
CA THR A 590 0.83 -17.15 30.17
C THR A 590 2.28 -17.65 30.38
N ALA A 591 3.29 -16.83 30.03
CA ALA A 591 4.71 -17.15 30.13
C ALA A 591 5.50 -16.07 30.92
N PRO A 592 5.27 -15.95 32.25
CA PRO A 592 5.85 -14.88 33.08
C PRO A 592 7.39 -14.91 33.10
N ALA A 593 8.01 -16.05 32.89
CA ALA A 593 9.47 -16.17 32.82
C ALA A 593 10.06 -15.46 31.57
N GLN A 594 9.29 -15.31 30.51
CA GLN A 594 9.70 -14.63 29.27
C GLN A 594 9.37 -13.13 29.26
N PHE A 595 8.34 -12.72 30.01
CA PHE A 595 7.79 -11.36 29.99
C PHE A 595 7.84 -10.75 31.39
N THR A 596 9.00 -10.30 31.81
CA THR A 596 9.19 -9.66 33.12
C THR A 596 8.38 -8.36 33.25
N GLY A 597 7.67 -8.20 34.36
CA GLY A 597 6.86 -7.01 34.62
C GLY A 597 5.43 -7.05 34.04
N ILE A 598 5.04 -8.11 33.34
CA ILE A 598 3.68 -8.32 32.87
C ILE A 598 2.98 -9.31 33.84
N PRO A 599 1.78 -8.98 34.35
CA PRO A 599 1.07 -9.84 35.26
C PRO A 599 0.71 -11.19 34.61
N PRO A 600 0.90 -12.32 35.33
CA PRO A 600 0.51 -13.62 34.83
C PRO A 600 -1.03 -13.74 34.77
N LEU A 601 -1.54 -14.47 33.78
CA LEU A 601 -2.95 -14.78 33.64
C LEU A 601 -3.32 -15.91 34.63
N THR A 602 -3.64 -15.58 35.87
CA THR A 602 -4.01 -16.54 36.92
C THR A 602 -5.51 -16.59 37.20
N GLN A 603 -6.26 -15.61 36.75
CA GLN A 603 -7.70 -15.51 36.94
C GLN A 603 -8.41 -15.35 35.59
N PRO A 604 -9.67 -15.76 35.47
CA PRO A 604 -10.48 -15.53 34.30
C PRO A 604 -10.59 -14.04 33.94
N ILE A 605 -10.45 -13.73 32.68
CA ILE A 605 -10.64 -12.38 32.17
C ILE A 605 -11.80 -12.36 31.18
N THR A 606 -12.52 -11.22 31.11
CA THR A 606 -13.66 -11.06 30.22
C THR A 606 -13.39 -9.99 29.16
N ILE A 607 -13.65 -10.32 27.91
CA ILE A 607 -13.59 -9.41 26.77
C ILE A 607 -14.97 -9.42 26.11
N GLY A 608 -15.79 -8.42 26.43
CA GLY A 608 -17.22 -8.45 26.06
C GLY A 608 -17.97 -9.57 26.76
N ALA A 609 -18.61 -10.45 26.02
CA ALA A 609 -19.26 -11.66 26.52
C ALA A 609 -18.37 -12.91 26.49
N THR A 610 -17.14 -12.79 25.95
CA THR A 610 -16.17 -13.88 25.91
C THR A 610 -15.37 -13.91 27.20
N THR A 611 -15.33 -15.06 27.88
CA THR A 611 -14.52 -15.27 29.07
C THR A 611 -13.34 -16.18 28.74
N ILE A 612 -12.15 -15.78 29.10
CA ILE A 612 -10.90 -16.53 28.90
C ILE A 612 -10.46 -17.08 30.26
N HIS A 613 -10.46 -18.38 30.37
CA HIS A 613 -10.04 -19.09 31.57
C HIS A 613 -8.68 -19.74 31.33
N PRO A 614 -7.65 -19.44 32.12
CA PRO A 614 -6.43 -20.24 32.12
C PRO A 614 -6.72 -21.57 32.80
N LEU A 615 -6.51 -22.67 32.09
CA LEU A 615 -6.66 -24.02 32.65
C LEU A 615 -5.33 -24.51 33.24
N ASN A 616 -4.25 -24.25 32.54
CA ASN A 616 -2.87 -24.53 32.97
C ASN A 616 -1.96 -23.41 32.48
N PRO A 617 -1.71 -22.36 33.27
CA PRO A 617 -0.89 -21.22 32.87
C PRO A 617 0.56 -21.59 32.48
N GLU A 618 1.14 -22.60 33.15
CA GLU A 618 2.50 -23.08 32.86
C GLU A 618 2.60 -23.76 31.48
N ASN A 619 1.52 -24.42 31.05
CA ASN A 619 1.43 -25.14 29.78
C ASN A 619 0.68 -24.39 28.68
N SER A 620 0.28 -23.14 28.96
CA SER A 620 -0.43 -22.29 27.97
C SER A 620 -1.72 -22.91 27.42
N VAL A 621 -2.52 -23.57 28.28
CA VAL A 621 -3.84 -24.09 27.91
C VAL A 621 -4.90 -23.08 28.34
N LEU A 622 -5.68 -22.61 27.38
CA LEU A 622 -6.72 -21.60 27.60
C LEU A 622 -8.08 -22.13 27.16
N TRP A 623 -9.09 -21.83 27.95
CA TRP A 623 -10.48 -22.08 27.65
C TRP A 623 -11.19 -20.77 27.35
N LEU A 624 -11.75 -20.66 26.16
CA LEU A 624 -12.54 -19.49 25.77
C LEU A 624 -14.02 -19.89 25.77
N HIS A 625 -14.77 -19.30 26.68
CA HIS A 625 -16.21 -19.47 26.75
C HIS A 625 -16.90 -18.30 26.05
N GLN A 626 -17.71 -18.62 25.05
CA GLN A 626 -18.64 -17.70 24.39
C GLN A 626 -20.08 -18.18 24.56
N PRO A 627 -21.11 -17.32 24.48
CA PRO A 627 -22.52 -17.68 24.72
C PRO A 627 -23.04 -18.84 23.85
N ARG A 628 -22.36 -19.21 22.78
CA ARG A 628 -22.77 -20.24 21.83
C ARG A 628 -21.73 -21.28 21.48
N GLN A 629 -20.50 -21.07 21.89
CA GLN A 629 -19.41 -22.02 21.62
C GLN A 629 -18.30 -21.92 22.65
N ASN A 630 -17.65 -23.04 22.87
CA ASN A 630 -16.50 -23.21 23.74
C ASN A 630 -15.27 -23.57 22.90
N TRP A 631 -14.18 -22.88 23.15
CA TRP A 631 -12.93 -23.09 22.45
C TRP A 631 -11.83 -23.48 23.41
N LEU A 632 -11.04 -24.48 23.00
CA LEU A 632 -9.84 -24.92 23.70
C LEU A 632 -8.62 -24.48 22.90
N LEU A 633 -7.71 -23.74 23.52
CA LEU A 633 -6.45 -23.33 22.91
C LEU A 633 -5.31 -24.06 23.64
N ILE A 634 -4.55 -24.87 22.91
CA ILE A 634 -3.37 -25.59 23.40
C ILE A 634 -2.16 -25.00 22.64
N LEU A 635 -1.40 -24.17 23.36
CA LEU A 635 -0.35 -23.32 22.75
C LEU A 635 1.07 -23.84 23.05
N ALA A 636 1.21 -24.83 23.94
CA ALA A 636 2.46 -25.50 24.27
C ALA A 636 2.21 -27.00 24.57
N PRO A 637 3.22 -27.86 24.55
CA PRO A 637 3.09 -29.28 24.90
C PRO A 637 2.49 -29.48 26.29
N VAL A 638 1.53 -30.41 26.41
CA VAL A 638 0.83 -30.77 27.64
C VAL A 638 0.97 -32.26 27.85
N ALA A 639 1.33 -32.68 29.05
CA ALA A 639 1.45 -34.10 29.41
C ALA A 639 0.05 -34.75 29.49
N ASP A 640 -0.88 -34.09 30.17
CA ASP A 640 -2.26 -34.55 30.32
C ASP A 640 -3.22 -33.38 30.09
N LEU A 641 -4.33 -33.65 29.41
CA LEU A 641 -5.40 -32.65 29.25
C LEU A 641 -6.15 -32.49 30.60
N PRO A 642 -6.47 -31.27 31.00
CA PRO A 642 -7.29 -31.04 32.18
C PRO A 642 -8.69 -31.65 31.98
N THR A 643 -9.32 -32.06 33.08
CA THR A 643 -10.72 -32.55 33.04
C THR A 643 -11.66 -31.41 32.69
N PHE A 644 -12.45 -31.60 31.64
CA PHE A 644 -13.41 -30.58 31.18
C PHE A 644 -14.80 -30.81 31.81
N THR A 645 -15.42 -29.78 32.33
CA THR A 645 -16.82 -29.79 32.76
C THR A 645 -17.80 -29.73 31.59
N THR A 646 -17.36 -29.18 30.47
CA THR A 646 -18.10 -29.08 29.20
C THR A 646 -17.16 -29.43 28.05
N VAL A 647 -17.69 -30.07 27.01
CA VAL A 647 -16.91 -30.43 25.82
C VAL A 647 -16.65 -29.19 25.01
N PRO A 648 -15.39 -28.95 24.53
CA PRO A 648 -15.11 -27.85 23.60
C PRO A 648 -15.72 -28.17 22.24
N ASP A 649 -16.29 -27.15 21.59
CA ASP A 649 -16.79 -27.27 20.23
C ASP A 649 -15.64 -27.22 19.19
N VAL A 650 -14.58 -26.49 19.53
CA VAL A 650 -13.38 -26.34 18.68
C VAL A 650 -12.13 -26.37 19.54
N ALA A 651 -11.13 -27.11 19.12
CA ALA A 651 -9.80 -27.10 19.69
C ALA A 651 -8.78 -26.51 18.69
N ILE A 652 -7.94 -25.60 19.19
CA ILE A 652 -6.83 -25.02 18.44
C ILE A 652 -5.53 -25.55 19.08
N VAL A 653 -4.75 -26.27 18.29
CA VAL A 653 -3.50 -26.88 18.76
C VAL A 653 -2.34 -26.23 18.01
N ALA A 654 -1.42 -25.61 18.74
CA ALA A 654 -0.20 -25.10 18.14
C ALA A 654 0.73 -26.25 17.71
N GLU A 655 1.54 -26.04 16.67
CA GLU A 655 2.46 -27.05 16.13
C GLU A 655 3.35 -27.68 17.21
N ALA A 656 3.85 -26.87 18.13
CA ALA A 656 4.72 -27.36 19.22
C ALA A 656 4.03 -28.33 20.19
N ALA A 657 2.68 -28.27 20.28
CA ALA A 657 1.87 -29.11 21.14
C ALA A 657 1.29 -30.33 20.40
N LEU A 658 1.46 -30.39 19.08
CA LEU A 658 0.80 -31.38 18.24
C LEU A 658 1.44 -32.75 18.37
N THR A 659 0.68 -33.69 18.93
CA THR A 659 1.06 -35.13 19.00
C THR A 659 -0.15 -36.01 18.68
N PRO A 660 0.05 -37.21 18.13
CA PRO A 660 -1.05 -38.18 17.87
C PRO A 660 -1.82 -38.52 19.15
N ALA A 661 -1.13 -38.66 20.27
CA ALA A 661 -1.75 -38.96 21.57
C ALA A 661 -2.68 -37.84 22.01
N LEU A 662 -2.26 -36.55 21.91
CA LEU A 662 -3.08 -35.41 22.23
C LEU A 662 -4.36 -35.35 21.38
N LEU A 663 -4.24 -35.64 20.08
CA LEU A 663 -5.39 -35.63 19.16
C LEU A 663 -6.38 -36.78 19.46
N ALA A 664 -5.89 -37.93 19.89
CA ALA A 664 -6.75 -39.05 20.29
C ALA A 664 -7.58 -38.73 21.55
N ASP A 665 -7.00 -37.98 22.48
CA ASP A 665 -7.64 -37.61 23.74
C ASP A 665 -8.52 -36.34 23.65
N LEU A 666 -8.52 -35.64 22.50
CA LEU A 666 -9.32 -34.43 22.33
C LEU A 666 -10.81 -34.76 22.21
N PRO A 667 -11.65 -34.20 23.06
CA PRO A 667 -13.10 -34.39 22.98
C PRO A 667 -13.78 -33.46 21.94
N ALA A 668 -13.03 -32.62 21.24
CA ALA A 668 -13.57 -31.64 20.31
C ALA A 668 -13.88 -32.24 18.94
N PRO A 669 -15.04 -31.92 18.33
CA PRO A 669 -15.39 -32.41 16.99
C PRO A 669 -14.62 -31.71 15.87
N VAL A 670 -14.02 -30.54 16.12
CA VAL A 670 -13.28 -29.76 15.12
C VAL A 670 -11.94 -29.32 15.69
N VAL A 671 -10.86 -29.56 14.97
CA VAL A 671 -9.52 -29.12 15.33
C VAL A 671 -8.93 -28.27 14.22
N ALA A 672 -8.52 -27.06 14.53
CA ALA A 672 -7.75 -26.19 13.65
C ALA A 672 -6.30 -26.17 14.13
N ILE A 673 -5.36 -26.47 13.25
CA ILE A 673 -3.94 -26.57 13.58
C ILE A 673 -3.17 -25.43 12.89
N ALA A 674 -2.46 -24.64 13.69
CA ALA A 674 -1.55 -23.62 13.20
C ALA A 674 -0.16 -24.21 12.97
N THR A 675 0.22 -24.48 11.74
CA THR A 675 1.55 -24.96 11.37
C THR A 675 2.04 -24.30 10.10
N ARG A 676 3.37 -24.11 10.00
CA ARG A 676 4.06 -23.73 8.76
C ARG A 676 4.67 -24.93 8.03
N ARG A 677 4.75 -26.09 8.70
CA ARG A 677 5.30 -27.30 8.09
C ARG A 677 4.27 -27.91 7.14
N ASP A 678 4.78 -28.67 6.18
CA ASP A 678 3.90 -29.43 5.32
C ASP A 678 3.14 -30.46 6.12
N PRO A 679 1.86 -30.70 5.82
CA PRO A 679 1.12 -31.84 6.38
C PRO A 679 1.86 -33.17 6.22
N GLU A 680 2.65 -33.31 5.17
CA GLU A 680 3.54 -34.47 4.93
C GLU A 680 4.61 -34.63 6.02
N ALA A 681 4.91 -33.64 6.82
CA ALA A 681 5.82 -33.73 7.96
C ALA A 681 5.21 -34.49 9.16
N PHE A 682 3.89 -34.74 9.14
CA PHE A 682 3.15 -35.45 10.16
C PHE A 682 2.27 -36.57 9.50
N PRO A 683 2.86 -37.56 8.88
CA PRO A 683 2.09 -38.55 8.12
C PRO A 683 1.12 -39.36 8.98
N GLU A 684 1.35 -39.42 10.31
CA GLU A 684 0.47 -40.08 11.27
C GLU A 684 -0.78 -39.26 11.59
N ILE A 685 -0.78 -37.95 11.27
CA ILE A 685 -1.86 -37.02 11.55
C ILE A 685 -2.64 -36.76 10.26
N ASN A 686 -3.59 -37.64 9.98
CA ASN A 686 -4.50 -37.51 8.85
C ASN A 686 -5.95 -37.81 9.27
N ALA A 687 -6.91 -37.47 8.41
CA ALA A 687 -8.33 -37.64 8.69
C ALA A 687 -8.73 -39.12 8.86
N GLU A 688 -7.99 -40.05 8.29
CA GLU A 688 -8.25 -41.49 8.41
C GLU A 688 -7.92 -42.02 9.80
N ASN A 689 -6.84 -41.49 10.42
CA ASN A 689 -6.41 -41.93 11.75
C ASN A 689 -7.26 -41.30 12.87
N PHE A 690 -7.95 -40.19 12.62
CA PHE A 690 -8.77 -39.45 13.60
C PHE A 690 -10.19 -39.16 13.08
N PRO A 691 -11.02 -40.19 12.83
CA PRO A 691 -12.32 -40.05 12.19
C PRO A 691 -13.36 -39.32 13.06
N HIS A 692 -13.08 -39.11 14.36
CA HIS A 692 -13.95 -38.41 15.29
C HIS A 692 -13.76 -36.90 15.27
N ILE A 693 -12.73 -36.36 14.57
CA ILE A 693 -12.44 -34.92 14.48
C ILE A 693 -12.38 -34.46 13.04
N GLN A 694 -12.83 -33.24 12.78
CA GLN A 694 -12.59 -32.53 11.50
C GLN A 694 -11.28 -31.74 11.61
N LEU A 695 -10.25 -32.22 10.93
CA LEU A 695 -8.92 -31.63 10.99
C LEU A 695 -8.73 -30.59 9.89
N TYR A 696 -8.29 -29.39 10.26
CA TYR A 696 -7.96 -28.30 9.34
C TYR A 696 -6.54 -27.81 9.59
N TRP A 697 -5.74 -27.80 8.54
CA TRP A 697 -4.40 -27.21 8.57
C TRP A 697 -4.48 -25.73 8.19
N LEU A 698 -4.08 -24.83 9.08
CA LEU A 698 -4.16 -23.38 8.82
C LEU A 698 -3.35 -22.96 7.59
N ARG A 699 -2.25 -23.65 7.30
CA ARG A 699 -1.47 -23.40 6.09
C ARG A 699 -2.29 -23.60 4.80
N GLU A 700 -3.17 -24.56 4.79
CA GLU A 700 -4.03 -24.87 3.62
C GLU A 700 -5.25 -23.94 3.57
N VAL A 701 -5.80 -23.62 4.74
CA VAL A 701 -7.04 -22.85 4.85
C VAL A 701 -6.82 -21.36 5.09
N GLY A 702 -5.56 -20.94 5.36
CA GLY A 702 -5.15 -19.55 5.58
C GLY A 702 -5.65 -18.97 6.89
N MET A 703 -6.93 -18.70 7.03
CA MET A 703 -7.55 -18.13 8.20
C MET A 703 -8.86 -18.85 8.54
N VAL A 704 -9.08 -19.07 9.82
CA VAL A 704 -10.36 -19.60 10.33
C VAL A 704 -11.09 -18.50 11.06
N GLN A 705 -12.33 -18.27 10.71
CA GLN A 705 -13.20 -17.32 11.36
C GLN A 705 -14.50 -17.99 11.81
N TRP A 706 -14.91 -17.71 13.03
CA TRP A 706 -16.22 -18.06 13.53
C TRP A 706 -17.05 -16.80 13.80
N ASN A 707 -18.33 -16.87 13.48
CA ASN A 707 -19.30 -15.87 13.91
C ASN A 707 -20.65 -16.55 14.29
N PRO A 708 -21.46 -15.92 15.17
CA PRO A 708 -22.70 -16.54 15.68
C PRO A 708 -23.76 -16.86 14.62
N ASN A 709 -23.70 -16.23 13.45
CA ASN A 709 -24.71 -16.36 12.40
C ASN A 709 -24.30 -17.34 11.30
N GLN A 710 -23.01 -17.54 11.07
CA GLN A 710 -22.48 -18.35 9.97
C GLN A 710 -21.74 -19.60 10.46
N GLY A 711 -21.45 -19.68 11.77
CA GLY A 711 -20.63 -20.75 12.32
C GLY A 711 -19.16 -20.59 11.97
N LEU A 712 -18.46 -21.72 11.86
CA LEU A 712 -17.04 -21.78 11.45
C LEU A 712 -16.94 -21.58 9.93
N THR A 713 -16.13 -20.62 9.50
CA THR A 713 -15.88 -20.33 8.10
C THR A 713 -14.37 -20.35 7.84
N LEU A 714 -13.98 -21.10 6.82
CA LEU A 714 -12.62 -21.08 6.29
C LEU A 714 -12.52 -19.91 5.31
N VAL A 715 -11.64 -18.97 5.59
CA VAL A 715 -11.46 -17.82 4.73
C VAL A 715 -10.19 -18.04 3.91
N GLN A 716 -10.31 -18.84 2.86
CA GLN A 716 -9.32 -18.85 1.80
C GLN A 716 -9.49 -17.54 1.01
N GLU A 717 -8.47 -16.73 0.89
CA GLU A 717 -8.34 -15.88 -0.28
C GLU A 717 -7.97 -16.80 -1.46
N VAL A 718 -8.98 -17.44 -2.02
CA VAL A 718 -8.83 -18.15 -3.28
C VAL A 718 -8.40 -17.12 -4.31
N ASN A 719 -7.16 -17.26 -4.76
CA ASN A 719 -6.71 -16.54 -5.96
C ASN A 719 -7.55 -17.11 -7.13
N PRO A 720 -8.49 -16.36 -7.73
CA PRO A 720 -9.38 -16.87 -8.77
C PRO A 720 -8.65 -17.25 -10.08
N ASN A 721 -7.31 -17.23 -10.09
CA ASN A 721 -6.46 -17.55 -11.24
C ASN A 721 -5.66 -18.85 -11.07
N LEU A 722 -6.08 -19.76 -10.19
CA LEU A 722 -5.45 -21.09 -10.01
C LEU A 722 -6.38 -22.24 -10.44
N GLU A 723 -7.44 -21.97 -11.24
CA GLU A 723 -8.13 -22.97 -12.06
C GLU A 723 -7.77 -22.82 -13.53
#